data_4e7f39f9518f28e416e6aa353dcbf5ff
#
_entry.id   4e7f39f9518f28e416e6aa353dcbf5ff
#
_cell.length_a   1.000
_cell.length_b   1.000
_cell.length_c   1.000
_cell.angle_alpha   90.00
_cell.angle_beta   90.00
_cell.angle_gamma   90.00
#
_symmetry.space_group_name_H-M   'P 1'
#
loop_
_entity.id
_entity.type
_entity.pdbx_description
1 polymer ?
#
loop_
_entity_poly.entity_id
_entity_poly.type
_entity_poly.pdbx_seq_one_letter_code
_entity_poly.pdbx_strand_id
1 'polypeptide(L)'
;MEPVKAQTSAPPAASPTDGRLPKHPSLTDLDELCINTIRCLSMDAVQKAKSGHPGMPMGMAPAAYILWTKHLKHNPRNPKWVNRDRFVLSAGHGCMLLYSLLHLTGYDLPLDEIKNFRQWGSKTPGHPEYGHTPGVEVTTGPLGQGISNSVGMAIAGKYLEAYFNRDEFQVVDYRIYVIAGDGCLQEGVSSEACSLAGHLGLDNVIVIYDDNHISIDGATSLSFSEDVAKRYEAYGWFVQTVGGDGNDMAAFEQALVAAQKQKGRPSIIKLRTHIGYGSPHKQDSHDAHGSPLGEEEIALTKKRYGWDPEKKFHIPDEALKVFRKEVEKGDKREKAWQSLFAKYSEQYPDLAKEFLRAASRKLPENWPQIWAESVPKFDPATPLATREAQGKILDAIMPKLPLVLGGSADLTPSNNTRFKGVTDFSTSNLLGRYIRYGVREHGMGAIMNGIAVSDMLIPYGATFFCFTDYMRPAIRLAALSQYPTIFVYTHESIGLGEDGPTHQAVEHFVSLRAMPGLILLRPADANETAFAWKFALEYRTGPTMIALTRQKLPVLDQTRYSSAENVSKGAYVLIGAENPQVLLLATGSEVSLAIKGYEQLATEGIRSRVISMPSWELFEMQSQSYKEGVLPSSVPARVGIEAGVKLGWERYLGSKGEFIGMTTFGASAPADAAFTGFGFTVENVVRAAKRAMT
;
A
#
# COMPACT_ATOMS: atom_id res chain seq x y z
N MET A 1 0.50 42.35 -19.12
CA MET A 1 0.90 40.96 -19.40
C MET A 1 0.64 40.73 -20.88
N GLU A 2 1.67 40.70 -21.68
CA GLU A 2 1.53 40.39 -23.11
C GLU A 2 1.31 38.88 -23.28
N PRO A 3 0.51 38.45 -24.25
CA PRO A 3 0.27 37.04 -24.49
C PRO A 3 1.54 36.36 -25.04
N VAL A 4 1.99 35.31 -24.38
CA VAL A 4 3.08 34.45 -24.86
C VAL A 4 2.68 33.88 -26.22
N LYS A 5 3.38 34.25 -27.26
CA LYS A 5 3.23 33.67 -28.61
C LYS A 5 3.55 32.18 -28.54
N ALA A 6 2.58 31.35 -28.91
CA ALA A 6 2.78 29.92 -29.14
C ALA A 6 3.91 29.73 -30.15
N GLN A 7 4.97 29.05 -29.76
CA GLN A 7 5.97 28.54 -30.70
C GLN A 7 5.30 27.52 -31.60
N THR A 8 5.10 27.85 -32.85
CA THR A 8 4.64 26.90 -33.88
C THR A 8 5.70 25.82 -34.05
N SER A 9 5.32 24.58 -33.70
CA SER A 9 6.08 23.39 -34.04
C SER A 9 6.33 23.34 -35.55
N ALA A 10 7.53 22.90 -35.94
CA ALA A 10 7.85 22.64 -37.35
C ALA A 10 6.83 21.67 -37.95
N PRO A 11 6.46 21.84 -39.24
CA PRO A 11 5.50 20.94 -39.86
C PRO A 11 6.03 19.50 -39.84
N PRO A 12 5.15 18.48 -39.64
CA PRO A 12 5.58 17.11 -39.67
C PRO A 12 6.23 16.80 -41.05
N ALA A 13 7.30 16.00 -41.01
CA ALA A 13 7.94 15.49 -42.21
C ALA A 13 6.89 14.83 -43.13
N ALA A 14 7.00 15.04 -44.43
CA ALA A 14 6.07 14.51 -45.43
C ALA A 14 5.88 13.01 -45.25
N SER A 15 4.62 12.57 -45.12
CA SER A 15 4.27 11.15 -45.01
C SER A 15 4.81 10.39 -46.22
N PRO A 16 5.39 9.18 -46.05
CA PRO A 16 5.72 8.31 -47.17
C PRO A 16 4.51 8.10 -48.10
N THR A 17 4.77 7.96 -49.35
CA THR A 17 3.72 7.80 -50.40
C THR A 17 2.85 6.57 -50.22
N ASP A 18 3.26 5.63 -49.35
CA ASP A 18 2.51 4.40 -49.02
C ASP A 18 1.64 4.54 -47.72
N GLY A 19 1.54 5.74 -47.12
CA GLY A 19 0.75 6.01 -45.92
C GLY A 19 1.34 5.51 -44.59
N ARG A 20 2.57 4.99 -44.60
CA ARG A 20 3.27 4.57 -43.39
C ARG A 20 3.76 5.77 -42.57
N LEU A 21 3.92 5.56 -41.27
CA LEU A 21 4.59 6.52 -40.43
C LEU A 21 6.10 6.58 -40.76
N PRO A 22 6.71 7.77 -40.80
CA PRO A 22 8.16 7.87 -40.92
C PRO A 22 8.82 7.26 -39.67
N LYS A 23 9.79 6.38 -39.89
CA LYS A 23 10.62 5.86 -38.80
C LYS A 23 11.47 6.96 -38.22
N HIS A 24 11.52 7.06 -36.87
CA HIS A 24 12.43 8.01 -36.22
C HIS A 24 13.90 7.64 -36.52
N PRO A 25 14.78 8.62 -36.85
CA PRO A 25 16.17 8.34 -37.22
C PRO A 25 16.99 7.58 -36.16
N SER A 26 16.60 7.68 -34.88
CA SER A 26 17.26 6.95 -33.78
C SER A 26 16.91 5.47 -33.70
N LEU A 27 15.94 4.97 -34.49
CA LEU A 27 15.46 3.58 -34.46
C LEU A 27 16.03 2.78 -35.64
N THR A 28 16.45 1.55 -35.35
CA THR A 28 16.64 0.52 -36.39
C THR A 28 15.31 -0.09 -36.81
N ASP A 29 15.28 -0.82 -37.95
CA ASP A 29 14.06 -1.55 -38.35
C ASP A 29 13.64 -2.59 -37.31
N LEU A 30 14.60 -3.21 -36.64
CA LEU A 30 14.35 -4.18 -35.60
C LEU A 30 13.79 -3.53 -34.32
N ASP A 31 14.25 -2.34 -33.95
CA ASP A 31 13.69 -1.58 -32.82
C ASP A 31 12.22 -1.23 -33.11
N GLU A 32 11.94 -0.72 -34.32
CA GLU A 32 10.58 -0.40 -34.73
C GLU A 32 9.67 -1.62 -34.72
N LEU A 33 10.15 -2.77 -35.22
CA LEU A 33 9.43 -4.05 -35.17
C LEU A 33 9.08 -4.46 -33.73
N CYS A 34 10.02 -4.35 -32.81
CA CYS A 34 9.82 -4.65 -31.38
C CYS A 34 8.78 -3.72 -30.75
N ILE A 35 8.92 -2.41 -30.99
CA ILE A 35 8.00 -1.38 -30.48
C ILE A 35 6.59 -1.61 -31.00
N ASN A 36 6.45 -1.86 -32.32
CA ASN A 36 5.15 -2.11 -32.93
C ASN A 36 4.54 -3.45 -32.48
N THR A 37 5.35 -4.43 -32.08
CA THR A 37 4.86 -5.66 -31.44
C THR A 37 4.15 -5.34 -30.11
N ILE A 38 4.73 -4.49 -29.25
CA ILE A 38 4.10 -4.05 -28.00
C ILE A 38 2.78 -3.33 -28.29
N ARG A 39 2.79 -2.38 -29.25
CA ARG A 39 1.62 -1.60 -29.65
C ARG A 39 0.49 -2.50 -30.14
N CYS A 40 0.78 -3.42 -31.07
CA CYS A 40 -0.21 -4.32 -31.66
C CYS A 40 -0.80 -5.29 -30.64
N LEU A 41 0.02 -5.89 -29.76
CA LEU A 41 -0.48 -6.76 -28.69
C LEU A 41 -1.44 -6.01 -27.76
N SER A 42 -1.10 -4.77 -27.43
CA SER A 42 -1.92 -3.94 -26.54
C SER A 42 -3.28 -3.60 -27.18
N MET A 43 -3.27 -3.18 -28.45
CA MET A 43 -4.51 -2.89 -29.19
C MET A 43 -5.40 -4.12 -29.35
N ASP A 44 -4.80 -5.25 -29.75
CA ASP A 44 -5.52 -6.50 -30.01
C ASP A 44 -6.18 -7.04 -28.74
N ALA A 45 -5.48 -6.97 -27.58
CA ALA A 45 -6.02 -7.44 -26.30
C ALA A 45 -7.19 -6.57 -25.83
N VAL A 46 -7.04 -5.24 -25.89
CA VAL A 46 -8.08 -4.30 -25.51
C VAL A 46 -9.30 -4.45 -26.42
N GLN A 47 -9.09 -4.61 -27.74
CA GLN A 47 -10.17 -4.79 -28.69
C GLN A 47 -10.92 -6.11 -28.46
N LYS A 48 -10.19 -7.21 -28.24
CA LYS A 48 -10.80 -8.52 -27.96
C LYS A 48 -11.63 -8.49 -26.69
N ALA A 49 -11.12 -7.83 -25.63
CA ALA A 49 -11.84 -7.66 -24.37
C ALA A 49 -13.03 -6.70 -24.48
N LYS A 50 -13.12 -5.91 -25.55
CA LYS A 50 -14.08 -4.79 -25.72
C LYS A 50 -14.03 -3.82 -24.53
N SER A 51 -12.89 -3.72 -23.86
CA SER A 51 -12.68 -2.92 -22.64
C SER A 51 -11.19 -2.74 -22.39
N GLY A 52 -10.79 -1.54 -21.99
CA GLY A 52 -9.40 -1.23 -21.62
C GLY A 52 -8.89 0.07 -22.23
N HIS A 53 -7.58 0.32 -22.07
CA HIS A 53 -6.95 1.59 -22.37
C HIS A 53 -5.78 1.36 -23.35
N PRO A 54 -5.97 1.51 -24.66
CA PRO A 54 -4.93 1.21 -25.65
C PRO A 54 -3.94 2.37 -25.85
N GLY A 55 -4.36 3.61 -25.61
CA GLY A 55 -3.65 4.79 -26.09
C GLY A 55 -2.30 5.04 -25.40
N MET A 56 -2.25 4.92 -24.06
CA MET A 56 -1.01 5.06 -23.31
C MET A 56 0.03 3.97 -23.67
N PRO A 57 -0.31 2.67 -23.75
CA PRO A 57 0.59 1.64 -24.25
C PRO A 57 1.18 1.96 -25.62
N MET A 58 0.39 2.52 -26.54
CA MET A 58 0.86 2.87 -27.88
C MET A 58 1.88 4.02 -27.87
N GLY A 59 1.67 5.04 -27.04
CA GLY A 59 2.57 6.18 -26.88
C GLY A 59 3.87 5.81 -26.17
N MET A 60 3.76 5.04 -25.09
CA MET A 60 4.89 4.70 -24.21
C MET A 60 5.70 3.47 -24.65
N ALA A 61 5.27 2.74 -25.67
CA ALA A 61 5.95 1.53 -26.13
C ALA A 61 7.46 1.74 -26.42
N PRO A 62 7.91 2.85 -27.04
CA PRO A 62 9.34 3.08 -27.28
C PRO A 62 10.16 3.19 -25.99
N ALA A 63 9.72 4.04 -25.07
CA ALA A 63 10.43 4.23 -23.80
C ALA A 63 10.47 2.95 -22.97
N ALA A 64 9.37 2.21 -22.92
CA ALA A 64 9.29 0.93 -22.22
C ALA A 64 10.19 -0.13 -22.89
N TYR A 65 10.26 -0.19 -24.22
CA TYR A 65 11.18 -1.08 -24.95
C TYR A 65 12.63 -0.83 -24.53
N ILE A 66 13.10 0.42 -24.56
CA ILE A 66 14.48 0.78 -24.17
C ILE A 66 14.73 0.41 -22.70
N LEU A 67 13.83 0.80 -21.81
CA LEU A 67 13.97 0.51 -20.38
C LEU A 67 14.11 -1.00 -20.13
N TRP A 68 13.20 -1.81 -20.66
CA TRP A 68 13.11 -3.24 -20.36
C TRP A 68 14.19 -4.09 -21.05
N THR A 69 14.69 -3.67 -22.22
CA THR A 69 15.67 -4.46 -22.99
C THR A 69 17.13 -4.03 -22.76
N LYS A 70 17.35 -2.80 -22.26
CA LYS A 70 18.71 -2.27 -22.09
C LYS A 70 19.08 -1.94 -20.65
N HIS A 71 18.16 -1.42 -19.84
CA HIS A 71 18.49 -0.82 -18.56
C HIS A 71 17.96 -1.58 -17.32
N LEU A 72 16.75 -2.13 -17.38
CA LEU A 72 16.11 -2.78 -16.23
C LEU A 72 16.88 -4.05 -15.82
N LYS A 73 17.33 -4.09 -14.57
CA LYS A 73 17.98 -5.27 -13.97
C LYS A 73 16.91 -6.21 -13.42
N HIS A 74 16.54 -7.23 -14.18
CA HIS A 74 15.51 -8.19 -13.80
C HIS A 74 15.86 -9.61 -14.24
N ASN A 75 15.16 -10.61 -13.67
CA ASN A 75 15.21 -11.99 -14.13
C ASN A 75 13.79 -12.51 -14.35
N PRO A 76 13.36 -12.72 -15.60
CA PRO A 76 12.02 -13.24 -15.89
C PRO A 76 11.73 -14.62 -15.27
N ARG A 77 12.76 -15.47 -15.06
CA ARG A 77 12.64 -16.78 -14.42
C ARG A 77 12.51 -16.70 -12.91
N ASN A 78 13.02 -15.62 -12.30
CA ASN A 78 12.89 -15.36 -10.86
C ASN A 78 12.37 -13.93 -10.60
N PRO A 79 11.07 -13.70 -10.78
CA PRO A 79 10.47 -12.38 -10.53
C PRO A 79 10.55 -11.92 -9.07
N LYS A 80 10.99 -12.78 -8.15
CA LYS A 80 11.19 -12.46 -6.73
C LYS A 80 12.67 -12.30 -6.34
N TRP A 81 13.61 -12.29 -7.30
CA TRP A 81 15.00 -12.01 -7.00
C TRP A 81 15.15 -10.71 -6.20
N VAL A 82 15.76 -10.78 -5.03
CA VAL A 82 15.75 -9.69 -4.04
C VAL A 82 16.39 -8.42 -4.60
N ASN A 83 17.50 -8.54 -5.33
CA ASN A 83 18.28 -7.41 -5.86
C ASN A 83 17.89 -7.01 -7.30
N ARG A 84 16.68 -7.38 -7.78
CA ARG A 84 16.14 -6.88 -9.05
C ARG A 84 15.76 -5.41 -8.93
N ASP A 85 15.82 -4.66 -10.02
CA ASP A 85 15.15 -3.37 -10.11
C ASP A 85 13.62 -3.55 -10.01
N ARG A 86 12.94 -2.49 -9.61
CA ARG A 86 11.47 -2.48 -9.51
C ARG A 86 10.90 -1.64 -10.64
N PHE A 87 9.97 -2.21 -11.39
CA PHE A 87 9.20 -1.47 -12.39
C PHE A 87 7.76 -1.27 -11.92
N VAL A 88 7.32 -0.03 -11.82
CA VAL A 88 5.98 0.34 -11.39
C VAL A 88 5.26 1.09 -12.49
N LEU A 89 4.17 0.52 -12.98
CA LEU A 89 3.25 1.22 -13.85
C LEU A 89 2.21 1.94 -12.98
N SER A 90 2.51 3.20 -12.59
CA SER A 90 1.61 4.01 -11.77
C SER A 90 0.34 4.39 -12.54
N ALA A 91 0.44 4.64 -13.85
CA ALA A 91 -0.68 4.77 -14.77
C ALA A 91 -1.26 3.38 -15.07
N GLY A 92 -1.82 2.72 -14.06
CA GLY A 92 -2.23 1.32 -14.10
C GLY A 92 -3.27 0.97 -15.16
N HIS A 93 -4.03 1.95 -15.66
CA HIS A 93 -4.93 1.77 -16.79
C HIS A 93 -4.20 1.32 -18.07
N GLY A 94 -2.93 1.73 -18.26
CA GLY A 94 -2.07 1.26 -19.36
C GLY A 94 -1.49 -0.15 -19.17
N CYS A 95 -2.11 -1.00 -18.36
CA CYS A 95 -1.61 -2.32 -17.97
C CYS A 95 -1.20 -3.25 -19.12
N MET A 96 -1.79 -3.09 -20.29
CA MET A 96 -1.40 -3.88 -21.45
C MET A 96 0.04 -3.61 -21.91
N LEU A 97 0.60 -2.42 -21.64
CA LEU A 97 2.03 -2.17 -21.81
C LEU A 97 2.84 -3.15 -20.95
N LEU A 98 2.53 -3.23 -19.66
CA LEU A 98 3.24 -4.10 -18.72
C LEU A 98 3.04 -5.58 -19.05
N TYR A 99 1.81 -6.01 -19.32
CA TYR A 99 1.53 -7.41 -19.64
C TYR A 99 2.20 -7.86 -20.93
N SER A 100 2.21 -7.01 -21.97
CA SER A 100 2.94 -7.29 -23.21
C SER A 100 4.44 -7.44 -22.94
N LEU A 101 5.05 -6.59 -22.15
CA LEU A 101 6.46 -6.67 -21.78
C LEU A 101 6.77 -7.92 -20.95
N LEU A 102 5.94 -8.24 -19.96
CA LEU A 102 6.11 -9.46 -19.15
C LEU A 102 6.05 -10.71 -20.02
N HIS A 103 5.06 -10.80 -20.94
CA HIS A 103 4.98 -11.90 -21.89
C HIS A 103 6.22 -11.96 -22.78
N LEU A 104 6.56 -10.86 -23.46
CA LEU A 104 7.62 -10.80 -24.44
C LEU A 104 9.00 -11.11 -23.83
N THR A 105 9.30 -10.57 -22.65
CA THR A 105 10.60 -10.78 -21.97
C THR A 105 10.74 -12.14 -21.29
N GLY A 106 9.65 -12.91 -21.14
CA GLY A 106 9.74 -14.32 -20.73
C GLY A 106 9.35 -14.64 -19.30
N TYR A 107 8.56 -13.77 -18.67
CA TYR A 107 7.88 -14.13 -17.42
C TYR A 107 6.84 -15.23 -17.65
N ASP A 108 6.38 -15.90 -16.60
CA ASP A 108 5.30 -16.89 -16.65
C ASP A 108 3.94 -16.25 -16.91
N LEU A 109 3.83 -15.65 -18.09
CA LEU A 109 2.61 -15.04 -18.62
C LEU A 109 2.44 -15.44 -20.09
N PRO A 110 1.79 -16.58 -20.38
CA PRO A 110 1.62 -17.07 -21.76
C PRO A 110 0.72 -16.17 -22.59
N LEU A 111 0.83 -16.27 -23.93
CA LEU A 111 0.06 -15.44 -24.86
C LEU A 111 -1.46 -15.60 -24.70
N ASP A 112 -1.90 -16.77 -24.26
CA ASP A 112 -3.33 -17.00 -24.03
C ASP A 112 -3.88 -16.17 -22.85
N GLU A 113 -3.05 -15.85 -21.87
CA GLU A 113 -3.42 -14.89 -20.81
C GLU A 113 -3.56 -13.47 -21.37
N ILE A 114 -2.69 -13.05 -22.30
CA ILE A 114 -2.83 -11.78 -23.03
C ILE A 114 -4.16 -11.76 -23.83
N LYS A 115 -4.50 -12.86 -24.50
CA LYS A 115 -5.77 -13.02 -25.22
C LYS A 115 -7.00 -13.02 -24.31
N ASN A 116 -6.81 -13.41 -23.04
CA ASN A 116 -7.85 -13.46 -22.02
C ASN A 116 -7.84 -12.21 -21.10
N PHE A 117 -7.29 -11.10 -21.58
CA PHE A 117 -7.29 -9.83 -20.85
C PHE A 117 -8.69 -9.48 -20.32
N ARG A 118 -8.76 -9.12 -19.02
CA ARG A 118 -10.02 -8.78 -18.31
C ARG A 118 -11.07 -9.88 -18.25
N GLN A 119 -10.69 -11.15 -18.44
CA GLN A 119 -11.62 -12.27 -18.27
C GLN A 119 -11.52 -12.85 -16.86
N TRP A 120 -12.60 -13.51 -16.42
CA TRP A 120 -12.63 -14.14 -15.09
C TRP A 120 -11.52 -15.18 -14.94
N GLY A 121 -10.72 -15.05 -13.88
CA GLY A 121 -9.63 -15.97 -13.56
C GLY A 121 -8.36 -15.82 -14.40
N SER A 122 -8.30 -14.85 -15.33
CA SER A 122 -7.10 -14.56 -16.12
C SER A 122 -6.01 -13.91 -15.26
N LYS A 123 -4.73 -14.22 -15.58
CA LYS A 123 -3.56 -13.55 -14.99
C LYS A 123 -3.37 -12.09 -15.47
N THR A 124 -4.26 -11.57 -16.33
CA THR A 124 -4.20 -10.22 -16.88
C THR A 124 -5.45 -9.42 -16.49
N PRO A 125 -5.59 -9.04 -15.20
CA PRO A 125 -6.71 -8.23 -14.72
C PRO A 125 -6.71 -6.84 -15.36
N GLY A 126 -7.80 -6.10 -15.17
CA GLY A 126 -8.02 -4.79 -15.79
C GLY A 126 -7.00 -3.70 -15.39
N HIS A 127 -6.31 -3.89 -14.30
CA HIS A 127 -5.19 -3.09 -13.80
C HIS A 127 -4.19 -4.02 -13.12
N PRO A 128 -2.90 -3.65 -12.98
CA PRO A 128 -1.90 -4.50 -12.34
C PRO A 128 -2.28 -4.84 -10.88
N GLU A 129 -2.24 -6.13 -10.54
CA GLU A 129 -2.51 -6.63 -9.18
C GLU A 129 -1.30 -7.40 -8.65
N TYR A 130 -0.81 -6.96 -7.48
CA TYR A 130 0.31 -7.61 -6.79
C TYR A 130 -0.06 -9.03 -6.37
N GLY A 131 0.87 -9.97 -6.59
CA GLY A 131 0.66 -11.36 -6.24
C GLY A 131 -0.21 -12.16 -7.22
N HIS A 132 -0.89 -11.49 -8.18
CA HIS A 132 -1.74 -12.13 -9.17
C HIS A 132 -0.99 -12.38 -10.50
N THR A 133 -0.33 -11.37 -11.04
CA THR A 133 0.48 -11.48 -12.25
C THR A 133 1.97 -11.57 -11.90
N PRO A 134 2.70 -12.60 -12.33
CA PRO A 134 4.16 -12.67 -12.10
C PRO A 134 4.90 -11.45 -12.67
N GLY A 135 5.70 -10.79 -11.84
CA GLY A 135 6.45 -9.59 -12.23
C GLY A 135 5.76 -8.25 -11.97
N VAL A 136 4.50 -8.26 -11.52
CA VAL A 136 3.83 -7.06 -11.02
C VAL A 136 4.31 -6.73 -9.60
N GLU A 137 4.86 -5.54 -9.41
CA GLU A 137 5.50 -5.12 -8.15
C GLU A 137 4.50 -4.53 -7.14
N VAL A 138 3.46 -3.85 -7.59
CA VAL A 138 2.39 -3.26 -6.77
C VAL A 138 1.06 -3.25 -7.51
N THR A 139 -0.04 -3.25 -6.76
CA THR A 139 -1.37 -3.02 -7.29
C THR A 139 -1.55 -1.55 -7.62
N THR A 140 -1.91 -1.25 -8.86
CA THR A 140 -2.21 0.08 -9.36
C THR A 140 -3.59 0.12 -10.02
N GLY A 141 -3.99 1.29 -10.52
CA GLY A 141 -5.34 1.54 -11.03
C GLY A 141 -5.91 2.78 -10.36
N PRO A 142 -5.99 2.85 -9.01
CA PRO A 142 -6.13 4.14 -8.33
C PRO A 142 -4.90 5.00 -8.59
N LEU A 143 -5.11 6.14 -9.28
CA LEU A 143 -4.03 7.03 -9.71
C LEU A 143 -3.26 7.60 -8.51
N GLY A 144 -1.98 7.90 -8.69
CA GLY A 144 -1.11 8.41 -7.63
C GLY A 144 -0.57 7.35 -6.65
N GLN A 145 -1.21 6.18 -6.54
CA GLN A 145 -0.77 5.14 -5.59
C GLN A 145 0.57 4.52 -5.99
N GLY A 146 0.74 4.16 -7.26
CA GLY A 146 1.97 3.51 -7.75
C GLY A 146 3.21 4.37 -7.55
N ILE A 147 3.17 5.63 -7.93
CA ILE A 147 4.29 6.57 -7.73
C ILE A 147 4.58 6.77 -6.24
N SER A 148 3.55 6.81 -5.40
CA SER A 148 3.71 6.93 -3.95
C SER A 148 4.27 5.65 -3.30
N ASN A 149 3.84 4.46 -3.75
CA ASN A 149 4.45 3.19 -3.33
C ASN A 149 5.94 3.13 -3.72
N SER A 150 6.29 3.68 -4.89
CA SER A 150 7.67 3.71 -5.37
C SER A 150 8.60 4.50 -4.46
N VAL A 151 8.10 5.57 -3.83
CA VAL A 151 8.85 6.31 -2.79
C VAL A 151 9.13 5.39 -1.58
N GLY A 152 8.17 4.59 -1.16
CA GLY A 152 8.38 3.60 -0.11
C GLY A 152 9.40 2.52 -0.47
N MET A 153 9.34 2.01 -1.71
CA MET A 153 10.37 1.09 -2.23
C MET A 153 11.76 1.73 -2.24
N ALA A 154 11.83 3.04 -2.56
CA ALA A 154 13.09 3.77 -2.57
C ALA A 154 13.68 3.93 -1.16
N ILE A 155 12.86 4.28 -0.17
CA ILE A 155 13.26 4.31 1.25
C ILE A 155 13.78 2.93 1.67
N ALA A 156 13.03 1.87 1.35
CA ALA A 156 13.43 0.50 1.67
C ALA A 156 14.78 0.15 1.04
N GLY A 157 14.98 0.47 -0.25
CA GLY A 157 16.25 0.25 -0.94
C GLY A 157 17.41 0.96 -0.28
N LYS A 158 17.26 2.25 0.06
CA LYS A 158 18.33 3.04 0.70
C LYS A 158 18.64 2.55 2.12
N TYR A 159 17.62 2.16 2.89
CA TYR A 159 17.84 1.56 4.20
C TYR A 159 18.58 0.22 4.12
N LEU A 160 18.11 -0.68 3.26
CA LEU A 160 18.71 -2.01 3.07
C LEU A 160 20.14 -1.93 2.50
N GLU A 161 20.38 -0.98 1.58
CA GLU A 161 21.73 -0.65 1.08
C GLU A 161 22.66 -0.27 2.22
N ALA A 162 22.27 0.68 3.06
CA ALA A 162 23.05 1.14 4.20
C ALA A 162 23.24 0.07 5.28
N TYR A 163 22.27 -0.82 5.46
CA TYR A 163 22.31 -1.85 6.49
C TYR A 163 23.14 -3.06 6.10
N PHE A 164 23.00 -3.56 4.86
CA PHE A 164 23.62 -4.82 4.43
C PHE A 164 24.90 -4.65 3.63
N ASN A 165 25.04 -3.59 2.82
CA ASN A 165 26.25 -3.44 1.98
C ASN A 165 27.51 -3.22 2.81
N ARG A 166 28.62 -3.66 2.25
CA ARG A 166 29.99 -3.41 2.73
C ARG A 166 30.84 -2.98 1.54
N ASP A 167 32.01 -2.38 1.78
CA ASP A 167 32.82 -1.70 0.76
C ASP A 167 32.99 -2.52 -0.53
N GLU A 168 33.29 -3.82 -0.40
CA GLU A 168 33.49 -4.72 -1.54
C GLU A 168 32.22 -5.49 -1.95
N PHE A 169 31.11 -5.36 -1.20
CA PHE A 169 29.92 -6.18 -1.38
C PHE A 169 28.66 -5.32 -1.47
N GLN A 170 28.24 -5.03 -2.70
CA GLN A 170 26.99 -4.32 -2.97
C GLN A 170 25.87 -5.35 -3.17
N VAL A 171 25.35 -5.92 -2.07
CA VAL A 171 24.32 -6.95 -2.11
C VAL A 171 22.92 -6.39 -2.34
N VAL A 172 22.75 -5.07 -2.14
CA VAL A 172 21.54 -4.29 -2.44
C VAL A 172 21.91 -3.05 -3.24
N ASP A 173 21.47 -2.96 -4.50
CA ASP A 173 21.77 -1.83 -5.39
C ASP A 173 20.66 -1.58 -6.44
N TYR A 174 19.43 -1.93 -6.11
CA TYR A 174 18.32 -1.82 -7.06
C TYR A 174 17.76 -0.40 -7.17
N ARG A 175 17.23 -0.11 -8.35
CA ARG A 175 16.49 1.12 -8.66
C ARG A 175 15.01 0.86 -8.82
N ILE A 176 14.22 1.92 -8.69
CA ILE A 176 12.79 1.91 -8.91
C ILE A 176 12.50 2.78 -10.14
N TYR A 177 11.94 2.18 -11.19
CA TYR A 177 11.48 2.86 -12.40
C TYR A 177 9.97 2.94 -12.41
N VAL A 178 9.44 4.13 -12.64
CA VAL A 178 8.02 4.40 -12.57
C VAL A 178 7.56 5.04 -13.87
N ILE A 179 6.48 4.53 -14.48
CA ILE A 179 5.76 5.26 -15.52
C ILE A 179 4.49 5.85 -14.89
N ALA A 180 4.36 7.17 -14.97
CA ALA A 180 3.23 7.93 -14.46
C ALA A 180 2.66 8.84 -15.53
N GLY A 181 1.35 8.95 -15.63
CA GLY A 181 0.67 9.87 -16.54
C GLY A 181 0.17 11.13 -15.81
N ASP A 182 -0.44 12.05 -16.56
CA ASP A 182 -1.01 13.30 -16.05
C ASP A 182 -1.90 13.09 -14.83
N GLY A 183 -2.84 12.14 -14.87
CA GLY A 183 -3.73 11.86 -13.77
C GLY A 183 -3.02 11.38 -12.50
N CYS A 184 -1.89 10.66 -12.62
CA CYS A 184 -1.08 10.30 -11.44
C CYS A 184 -0.51 11.54 -10.76
N LEU A 185 -0.10 12.55 -11.54
CA LEU A 185 0.52 13.76 -11.02
C LEU A 185 -0.49 14.81 -10.55
N GLN A 186 -1.76 14.68 -10.96
CA GLN A 186 -2.86 15.49 -10.43
C GLN A 186 -3.29 15.04 -9.03
N GLU A 187 -3.15 13.76 -8.70
CA GLU A 187 -3.53 13.23 -7.40
C GLU A 187 -2.71 13.83 -6.25
N GLY A 188 -3.40 14.29 -5.19
CA GLY A 188 -2.76 14.88 -4.01
C GLY A 188 -1.74 13.97 -3.36
N VAL A 189 -2.01 12.65 -3.31
CA VAL A 189 -1.10 11.66 -2.72
C VAL A 189 0.26 11.61 -3.40
N SER A 190 0.33 11.86 -4.71
CA SER A 190 1.60 11.93 -5.42
C SER A 190 2.42 13.15 -5.00
N SER A 191 1.75 14.29 -4.78
CA SER A 191 2.39 15.50 -4.28
C SER A 191 2.96 15.31 -2.87
N GLU A 192 2.21 14.67 -1.97
CA GLU A 192 2.66 14.31 -0.64
C GLU A 192 3.92 13.42 -0.69
N ALA A 193 3.87 12.34 -1.46
CA ALA A 193 4.95 11.36 -1.53
C ALA A 193 6.19 11.92 -2.25
N CYS A 194 6.01 12.60 -3.39
CA CYS A 194 7.13 13.12 -4.19
C CYS A 194 7.84 14.31 -3.51
N SER A 195 7.10 15.16 -2.79
CA SER A 195 7.69 16.18 -1.94
C SER A 195 8.59 15.57 -0.85
N LEU A 196 8.12 14.50 -0.21
CA LEU A 196 8.92 13.78 0.79
C LEU A 196 10.13 13.07 0.15
N ALA A 197 9.99 12.51 -1.04
CA ALA A 197 11.10 11.87 -1.76
C ALA A 197 12.24 12.84 -2.06
N GLY A 198 11.92 14.07 -2.49
CA GLY A 198 12.90 15.14 -2.67
C GLY A 198 13.58 15.54 -1.38
N HIS A 199 12.80 15.72 -0.30
CA HIS A 199 13.33 16.01 1.04
C HIS A 199 14.30 14.95 1.56
N LEU A 200 14.01 13.67 1.31
CA LEU A 200 14.85 12.54 1.70
C LEU A 200 15.98 12.22 0.70
N GLY A 201 16.05 12.92 -0.42
CA GLY A 201 17.13 12.77 -1.41
C GLY A 201 17.19 11.37 -2.04
N LEU A 202 16.06 10.73 -2.33
CA LEU A 202 15.98 9.32 -2.77
C LEU A 202 16.43 9.15 -4.23
N ASP A 203 17.73 9.06 -4.46
CA ASP A 203 18.35 8.98 -5.79
C ASP A 203 18.17 7.65 -6.53
N ASN A 204 17.53 6.69 -5.91
CA ASN A 204 17.23 5.37 -6.47
C ASN A 204 15.83 5.27 -7.09
N VAL A 205 15.04 6.34 -7.13
CA VAL A 205 13.75 6.41 -7.83
C VAL A 205 13.85 7.30 -9.07
N ILE A 206 13.37 6.79 -10.20
CA ILE A 206 13.34 7.45 -11.50
C ILE A 206 11.93 7.36 -12.05
N VAL A 207 11.27 8.50 -12.17
CA VAL A 207 9.93 8.62 -12.75
C VAL A 207 10.04 9.01 -14.21
N ILE A 208 9.35 8.29 -15.09
CA ILE A 208 9.14 8.63 -16.50
C ILE A 208 7.70 9.14 -16.58
N TYR A 209 7.56 10.44 -16.79
CA TYR A 209 6.26 11.08 -16.90
C TYR A 209 5.81 11.08 -18.36
N ASP A 210 4.72 10.36 -18.65
CA ASP A 210 4.02 10.31 -19.92
C ASP A 210 3.24 11.62 -20.11
N ASP A 211 3.90 12.61 -20.70
CA ASP A 211 3.38 13.96 -20.96
C ASP A 211 2.62 13.95 -22.29
N ASN A 212 1.49 13.27 -22.34
CA ASN A 212 0.71 13.13 -23.58
C ASN A 212 -0.40 14.18 -23.73
N HIS A 213 -0.65 15.01 -22.73
CA HIS A 213 -1.61 16.11 -22.69
C HIS A 213 -3.10 15.68 -22.78
N ILE A 214 -3.44 14.43 -22.57
CA ILE A 214 -4.82 13.92 -22.65
C ILE A 214 -5.19 13.14 -21.40
N SER A 215 -6.35 13.47 -20.87
CA SER A 215 -7.05 12.70 -19.85
C SER A 215 -8.32 12.05 -20.43
N ILE A 216 -9.11 11.37 -19.59
CA ILE A 216 -10.37 10.75 -20.02
C ILE A 216 -11.42 11.80 -20.44
N ASP A 217 -11.39 12.98 -19.86
CA ASP A 217 -12.31 14.08 -20.16
C ASP A 217 -11.90 14.87 -21.42
N GLY A 218 -10.62 14.80 -21.84
CA GLY A 218 -10.09 15.58 -22.95
C GLY A 218 -8.68 16.08 -22.71
N ALA A 219 -8.38 17.26 -23.28
CA ALA A 219 -7.06 17.88 -23.10
C ALA A 219 -6.80 18.24 -21.63
N THR A 220 -5.56 18.02 -21.17
CA THR A 220 -5.16 18.38 -19.79
C THR A 220 -5.36 19.84 -19.47
N SER A 221 -5.29 20.74 -20.49
CA SER A 221 -5.54 22.17 -20.33
C SER A 221 -6.92 22.53 -19.76
N LEU A 222 -7.87 21.60 -19.75
CA LEU A 222 -9.19 21.78 -19.13
C LEU A 222 -9.11 21.88 -17.59
N SER A 223 -8.16 21.19 -16.95
CA SER A 223 -8.07 21.10 -15.49
C SER A 223 -6.65 21.05 -14.93
N PHE A 224 -5.62 20.98 -15.77
CA PHE A 224 -4.24 20.75 -15.36
C PHE A 224 -3.28 21.59 -16.23
N SER A 225 -3.11 22.86 -15.86
CA SER A 225 -2.31 23.85 -16.60
C SER A 225 -1.00 24.21 -15.90
N GLU A 226 -0.65 23.53 -14.82
CA GLU A 226 0.58 23.79 -14.07
C GLU A 226 1.84 23.36 -14.84
N ASP A 227 2.97 23.98 -14.50
CA ASP A 227 4.29 23.55 -14.96
C ASP A 227 4.82 22.44 -14.03
N VAL A 228 4.57 21.19 -14.41
CA VAL A 228 5.02 20.01 -13.67
C VAL A 228 6.54 20.00 -13.46
N ALA A 229 7.32 20.42 -14.43
CA ALA A 229 8.77 20.48 -14.32
C ALA A 229 9.19 21.39 -13.15
N LYS A 230 8.66 22.62 -13.09
CA LYS A 230 8.92 23.55 -11.99
C LYS A 230 8.43 23.05 -10.64
N ARG A 231 7.28 22.38 -10.59
CA ARG A 231 6.79 21.78 -9.34
C ARG A 231 7.76 20.74 -8.80
N TYR A 232 8.28 19.85 -9.65
CA TYR A 232 9.24 18.84 -9.23
C TYR A 232 10.62 19.42 -8.93
N GLU A 233 11.06 20.49 -9.65
CA GLU A 233 12.24 21.26 -9.26
C GLU A 233 12.09 21.84 -7.85
N ALA A 234 10.92 22.41 -7.52
CA ALA A 234 10.62 22.92 -6.18
C ALA A 234 10.60 21.83 -5.11
N TYR A 235 10.27 20.59 -5.45
CA TYR A 235 10.42 19.44 -4.55
C TYR A 235 11.89 18.99 -4.38
N GLY A 236 12.84 19.53 -5.15
CA GLY A 236 14.25 19.14 -5.09
C GLY A 236 14.63 17.97 -5.99
N TRP A 237 13.79 17.61 -6.96
CA TRP A 237 14.07 16.56 -7.93
C TRP A 237 15.04 17.01 -9.03
N PHE A 238 15.76 16.04 -9.62
CA PHE A 238 16.48 16.24 -10.87
C PHE A 238 15.49 16.07 -12.03
N VAL A 239 15.17 17.17 -12.69
CA VAL A 239 14.17 17.25 -13.75
C VAL A 239 14.82 17.31 -15.12
N GLN A 240 14.36 16.49 -16.05
CA GLN A 240 14.78 16.49 -17.44
C GLN A 240 13.53 16.49 -18.33
N THR A 241 13.60 17.22 -19.45
CA THR A 241 12.52 17.24 -20.45
C THR A 241 13.03 16.68 -21.77
N VAL A 242 12.33 15.68 -22.28
CA VAL A 242 12.55 15.10 -23.62
C VAL A 242 11.34 15.46 -24.47
N GLY A 243 11.56 16.35 -25.44
CA GLY A 243 10.55 16.79 -26.40
C GLY A 243 10.35 15.80 -27.53
N GLY A 244 9.60 16.23 -28.55
CA GLY A 244 9.36 15.44 -29.75
C GLY A 244 8.04 14.65 -29.70
N ASP A 245 8.07 13.41 -30.18
CA ASP A 245 6.89 12.55 -30.33
C ASP A 245 6.97 11.24 -29.50
N GLY A 246 7.91 11.16 -28.59
CA GLY A 246 8.15 9.98 -27.76
C GLY A 246 8.90 8.84 -28.47
N ASN A 247 9.33 9.03 -29.72
CA ASN A 247 10.10 8.03 -30.49
C ASN A 247 11.61 8.38 -30.58
N ASP A 248 12.06 9.53 -30.06
CA ASP A 248 13.50 9.82 -29.97
C ASP A 248 14.14 8.99 -28.84
N MET A 249 14.48 7.76 -29.18
CA MET A 249 15.07 6.81 -28.22
C MET A 249 16.47 7.21 -27.78
N ALA A 250 17.22 7.93 -28.62
CA ALA A 250 18.55 8.40 -28.26
C ALA A 250 18.47 9.48 -27.17
N ALA A 251 17.60 10.47 -27.33
CA ALA A 251 17.38 11.51 -26.33
C ALA A 251 16.81 10.93 -25.02
N PHE A 252 15.85 10.01 -25.11
CA PHE A 252 15.30 9.34 -23.92
C PHE A 252 16.36 8.51 -23.19
N GLU A 253 17.17 7.71 -23.90
CA GLU A 253 18.23 6.90 -23.31
C GLU A 253 19.31 7.77 -22.63
N GLN A 254 19.68 8.91 -23.23
CA GLN A 254 20.58 9.90 -22.61
C GLN A 254 20.00 10.45 -21.29
N ALA A 255 18.73 10.83 -21.28
CA ALA A 255 18.07 11.31 -20.07
C ALA A 255 18.00 10.22 -19.00
N LEU A 256 17.70 8.98 -19.37
CA LEU A 256 17.65 7.83 -18.46
C LEU A 256 19.04 7.55 -17.84
N VAL A 257 20.10 7.56 -18.65
CA VAL A 257 21.49 7.38 -18.16
C VAL A 257 21.89 8.53 -17.22
N ALA A 258 21.50 9.76 -17.52
CA ALA A 258 21.76 10.91 -16.64
C ALA A 258 21.01 10.75 -15.30
N ALA A 259 19.75 10.32 -15.33
CA ALA A 259 18.97 10.02 -14.13
C ALA A 259 19.59 8.89 -13.29
N GLN A 260 20.10 7.83 -13.92
CA GLN A 260 20.80 6.73 -13.24
C GLN A 260 22.10 7.15 -12.54
N LYS A 261 22.76 8.18 -13.06
CA LYS A 261 24.00 8.74 -12.49
C LYS A 261 23.76 9.79 -11.42
N GLN A 262 22.53 10.33 -11.33
CA GLN A 262 22.18 11.33 -10.35
C GLN A 262 22.35 10.79 -8.93
N LYS A 263 22.90 11.61 -8.04
CA LYS A 263 23.08 11.29 -6.61
C LYS A 263 22.40 12.33 -5.73
N GLY A 264 21.84 11.86 -4.61
CA GLY A 264 21.24 12.68 -3.57
C GLY A 264 19.94 13.37 -3.96
N ARG A 265 19.36 13.07 -5.12
CA ARG A 265 18.05 13.59 -5.56
C ARG A 265 17.31 12.56 -6.40
N PRO A 266 16.01 12.38 -6.22
CA PRO A 266 15.18 11.59 -7.12
C PRO A 266 15.12 12.25 -8.51
N SER A 267 14.80 11.45 -9.54
CA SER A 267 14.80 11.94 -10.93
C SER A 267 13.41 11.78 -11.55
N ILE A 268 13.02 12.80 -12.35
CA ILE A 268 11.85 12.72 -13.23
C ILE A 268 12.26 13.13 -14.65
N ILE A 269 11.83 12.31 -15.62
CA ILE A 269 11.98 12.56 -17.05
C ILE A 269 10.60 12.87 -17.60
N LYS A 270 10.32 14.13 -17.87
CA LYS A 270 9.13 14.57 -18.59
C LYS A 270 9.29 14.22 -20.07
N LEU A 271 8.61 13.16 -20.50
CA LEU A 271 8.69 12.64 -21.86
C LEU A 271 7.42 13.00 -22.64
N ARG A 272 7.56 13.89 -23.64
CA ARG A 272 6.45 14.20 -24.54
C ARG A 272 6.11 13.00 -25.40
N THR A 273 4.87 12.54 -25.33
CA THR A 273 4.37 11.42 -26.13
C THR A 273 3.03 11.77 -26.78
N HIS A 274 2.52 10.86 -27.62
CA HIS A 274 1.21 10.98 -28.24
C HIS A 274 0.35 9.77 -27.86
N ILE A 275 -0.77 10.01 -27.17
CA ILE A 275 -1.72 8.97 -26.84
C ILE A 275 -2.32 8.38 -28.12
N GLY A 276 -2.46 7.05 -28.19
CA GLY A 276 -2.97 6.41 -29.41
C GLY A 276 -2.07 6.62 -30.63
N TYR A 277 -0.73 6.74 -30.43
CA TYR A 277 0.26 7.01 -31.47
C TYR A 277 0.00 6.14 -32.71
N GLY A 278 -0.07 6.78 -33.87
CA GLY A 278 -0.25 6.14 -35.16
C GLY A 278 -1.71 5.89 -35.56
N SER A 279 -2.68 6.07 -34.67
CA SER A 279 -4.10 5.98 -35.02
C SER A 279 -4.51 7.16 -35.90
N PRO A 280 -5.04 6.92 -37.12
CA PRO A 280 -5.36 8.01 -38.05
C PRO A 280 -6.37 9.03 -37.53
N HIS A 281 -7.38 8.56 -36.77
CA HIS A 281 -8.51 9.39 -36.35
C HIS A 281 -8.58 9.59 -34.82
N LYS A 282 -7.80 8.82 -34.02
CA LYS A 282 -7.91 8.84 -32.55
C LYS A 282 -6.62 9.23 -31.84
N GLN A 283 -5.49 9.43 -32.56
CA GLN A 283 -4.28 9.95 -31.94
C GLN A 283 -4.56 11.32 -31.32
N ASP A 284 -3.98 11.58 -30.13
CA ASP A 284 -4.13 12.81 -29.35
C ASP A 284 -5.59 13.18 -29.01
N SER A 285 -6.45 12.18 -28.93
CA SER A 285 -7.84 12.35 -28.54
C SER A 285 -8.18 11.49 -27.33
N HIS A 286 -9.17 11.93 -26.55
CA HIS A 286 -9.70 11.17 -25.42
C HIS A 286 -10.30 9.82 -25.85
N ASP A 287 -10.71 9.67 -27.10
CA ASP A 287 -11.24 8.41 -27.65
C ASP A 287 -10.22 7.27 -27.66
N ALA A 288 -8.92 7.61 -27.67
CA ALA A 288 -7.85 6.61 -27.51
C ALA A 288 -7.54 6.28 -26.05
N HIS A 289 -8.05 7.06 -25.07
CA HIS A 289 -7.68 6.92 -23.66
C HIS A 289 -8.27 5.63 -23.08
N GLY A 290 -9.59 5.55 -22.94
CA GLY A 290 -10.27 4.54 -22.11
C GLY A 290 -11.20 3.60 -22.86
N SER A 291 -11.12 3.54 -24.19
CA SER A 291 -11.99 2.73 -25.04
C SER A 291 -11.22 1.95 -26.10
N PRO A 292 -11.70 0.78 -26.54
CA PRO A 292 -11.15 0.10 -27.72
C PRO A 292 -11.18 1.03 -28.94
N LEU A 293 -10.13 0.95 -29.76
CA LEU A 293 -10.05 1.78 -30.97
C LEU A 293 -11.12 1.45 -32.02
N GLY A 294 -11.57 0.20 -32.04
CA GLY A 294 -12.45 -0.36 -33.11
C GLY A 294 -11.64 -1.11 -34.16
N GLU A 295 -12.24 -2.14 -34.75
CA GLU A 295 -11.56 -3.03 -35.73
C GLU A 295 -11.02 -2.27 -36.95
N GLU A 296 -11.80 -1.32 -37.48
CA GLU A 296 -11.40 -0.52 -38.66
C GLU A 296 -10.20 0.38 -38.34
N GLU A 297 -10.25 1.08 -37.15
CA GLU A 297 -9.18 1.97 -36.74
C GLU A 297 -7.89 1.20 -36.42
N ILE A 298 -7.99 0.00 -35.81
CA ILE A 298 -6.85 -0.89 -35.60
C ILE A 298 -6.24 -1.34 -36.92
N ALA A 299 -7.07 -1.72 -37.93
CA ALA A 299 -6.59 -2.12 -39.23
C ALA A 299 -5.83 -0.98 -39.95
N LEU A 300 -6.36 0.25 -39.87
CA LEU A 300 -5.70 1.44 -40.41
C LEU A 300 -4.40 1.76 -39.67
N THR A 301 -4.41 1.66 -38.33
CA THR A 301 -3.23 1.88 -37.50
C THR A 301 -2.14 0.87 -37.80
N LYS A 302 -2.47 -0.42 -37.93
CA LYS A 302 -1.53 -1.47 -38.30
C LYS A 302 -0.91 -1.21 -39.68
N LYS A 303 -1.70 -0.78 -40.67
CA LYS A 303 -1.16 -0.36 -41.98
C LYS A 303 -0.15 0.75 -41.88
N ARG A 304 -0.41 1.78 -41.03
CA ARG A 304 0.52 2.87 -40.78
C ARG A 304 1.81 2.42 -40.13
N TYR A 305 1.78 1.36 -39.31
CA TYR A 305 2.98 0.72 -38.73
C TYR A 305 3.71 -0.22 -39.70
N GLY A 306 3.22 -0.37 -40.95
CA GLY A 306 3.74 -1.38 -41.88
C GLY A 306 3.41 -2.84 -41.44
N TRP A 307 2.40 -3.00 -40.63
CA TRP A 307 1.96 -4.29 -40.10
C TRP A 307 0.80 -4.84 -40.87
N ASP A 308 0.71 -6.18 -40.97
CA ASP A 308 -0.44 -6.87 -41.62
C ASP A 308 -1.72 -6.65 -40.78
N PRO A 309 -2.73 -5.96 -41.28
CA PRO A 309 -3.96 -5.63 -40.54
C PRO A 309 -4.75 -6.84 -40.08
N GLU A 310 -4.66 -7.99 -40.84
CA GLU A 310 -5.40 -9.19 -40.52
C GLU A 310 -4.78 -10.03 -39.42
N LYS A 311 -3.51 -9.81 -39.10
CA LYS A 311 -2.80 -10.55 -38.05
C LYS A 311 -3.14 -10.01 -36.67
N LYS A 312 -3.86 -10.80 -35.88
CA LYS A 312 -4.15 -10.51 -34.46
C LYS A 312 -3.22 -11.32 -33.54
N PHE A 313 -2.76 -10.69 -32.47
CA PHE A 313 -1.83 -11.29 -31.49
C PHE A 313 -0.57 -11.89 -32.14
N HIS A 314 -0.14 -11.30 -33.25
CA HIS A 314 1.05 -11.74 -33.97
C HIS A 314 2.32 -11.19 -33.32
N ILE A 315 3.27 -12.08 -33.08
CA ILE A 315 4.58 -11.75 -32.56
C ILE A 315 5.61 -12.23 -33.57
N PRO A 316 6.29 -11.33 -34.29
CA PRO A 316 7.37 -11.75 -35.21
C PRO A 316 8.51 -12.42 -34.46
N ASP A 317 9.07 -13.50 -35.03
CA ASP A 317 10.15 -14.28 -34.41
C ASP A 317 11.39 -13.43 -34.11
N GLU A 318 11.70 -12.47 -34.98
CA GLU A 318 12.84 -11.55 -34.83
C GLU A 318 12.64 -10.64 -33.58
N ALA A 319 11.44 -10.10 -33.39
CA ALA A 319 11.10 -9.30 -32.22
C ALA A 319 11.12 -10.16 -30.94
N LEU A 320 10.52 -11.35 -30.98
CA LEU A 320 10.52 -12.26 -29.84
C LEU A 320 11.95 -12.64 -29.42
N LYS A 321 12.82 -12.90 -30.35
CA LYS A 321 14.25 -13.19 -30.07
C LYS A 321 14.95 -12.04 -29.35
N VAL A 322 14.64 -10.77 -29.69
CA VAL A 322 15.21 -9.62 -28.99
C VAL A 322 14.78 -9.61 -27.52
N PHE A 323 13.47 -9.71 -27.26
CA PHE A 323 12.93 -9.68 -25.91
C PHE A 323 13.39 -10.89 -25.06
N ARG A 324 13.44 -12.08 -25.64
CA ARG A 324 13.84 -13.31 -24.93
C ARG A 324 15.31 -13.33 -24.49
N LYS A 325 16.15 -12.43 -25.02
CA LYS A 325 17.51 -12.24 -24.51
C LYS A 325 17.52 -11.82 -23.02
N GLU A 326 16.44 -11.23 -22.52
CA GLU A 326 16.33 -10.82 -21.11
C GLU A 326 16.32 -12.04 -20.16
N VAL A 327 15.87 -13.22 -20.60
CA VAL A 327 15.95 -14.45 -19.83
C VAL A 327 17.42 -14.82 -19.56
N GLU A 328 18.27 -14.82 -20.59
CA GLU A 328 19.69 -15.15 -20.45
C GLU A 328 20.46 -14.07 -19.66
N LYS A 329 20.16 -12.79 -19.94
CA LYS A 329 20.75 -11.66 -19.20
C LYS A 329 20.37 -11.71 -17.72
N GLY A 330 19.11 -12.00 -17.41
CA GLY A 330 18.59 -12.12 -16.06
C GLY A 330 19.28 -13.24 -15.29
N ASP A 331 19.33 -14.44 -15.87
CA ASP A 331 20.03 -15.58 -15.28
C ASP A 331 21.51 -15.27 -15.01
N LYS A 332 22.19 -14.60 -15.95
CA LYS A 332 23.61 -14.21 -15.79
C LYS A 332 23.79 -13.20 -14.66
N ARG A 333 22.92 -12.17 -14.60
CA ARG A 333 22.96 -11.13 -13.54
C ARG A 333 22.72 -11.74 -12.16
N GLU A 334 21.71 -12.59 -12.04
CA GLU A 334 21.39 -13.22 -10.77
C GLU A 334 22.47 -14.20 -10.31
N LYS A 335 23.04 -15.02 -11.22
CA LYS A 335 24.18 -15.90 -10.90
C LYS A 335 25.40 -15.10 -10.43
N ALA A 336 25.70 -13.98 -11.07
CA ALA A 336 26.79 -13.10 -10.63
C ALA A 336 26.52 -12.56 -9.22
N TRP A 337 25.27 -12.12 -8.94
CA TRP A 337 24.86 -11.69 -7.61
C TRP A 337 24.94 -12.84 -6.59
N GLN A 338 24.50 -14.05 -6.92
CA GLN A 338 24.60 -15.21 -6.04
C GLN A 338 26.07 -15.54 -5.70
N SER A 339 26.98 -15.42 -6.67
CA SER A 339 28.41 -15.59 -6.44
C SER A 339 29.03 -14.52 -5.54
N LEU A 340 28.55 -13.25 -5.68
CA LEU A 340 28.90 -12.16 -4.79
C LEU A 340 28.37 -12.42 -3.37
N PHE A 341 27.10 -12.83 -3.26
CA PHE A 341 26.44 -13.10 -1.98
C PHE A 341 27.06 -14.30 -1.25
N ALA A 342 27.55 -15.32 -1.97
CA ALA A 342 28.29 -16.43 -1.37
C ALA A 342 29.58 -15.96 -0.66
N LYS A 343 30.38 -15.12 -1.33
CA LYS A 343 31.57 -14.50 -0.72
C LYS A 343 31.25 -13.59 0.44
N TYR A 344 30.15 -12.79 0.32
CA TYR A 344 29.63 -11.99 1.40
C TYR A 344 29.25 -12.84 2.62
N SER A 345 28.61 -14.00 2.39
CA SER A 345 28.22 -14.93 3.45
C SER A 345 29.41 -15.55 4.19
N GLU A 346 30.53 -15.80 3.48
CA GLU A 346 31.76 -16.26 4.10
C GLU A 346 32.38 -15.19 5.02
N GLN A 347 32.34 -13.91 4.61
CA GLN A 347 32.99 -12.82 5.33
C GLN A 347 32.06 -12.20 6.41
N TYR A 348 30.75 -12.19 6.20
CA TYR A 348 29.73 -11.60 7.09
C TYR A 348 28.58 -12.58 7.36
N PRO A 349 28.82 -13.74 8.01
CA PRO A 349 27.84 -14.82 8.15
C PRO A 349 26.57 -14.39 8.89
N ASP A 350 26.68 -13.58 9.92
CA ASP A 350 25.52 -13.11 10.70
C ASP A 350 24.61 -12.19 9.87
N LEU A 351 25.21 -11.27 9.11
CA LEU A 351 24.44 -10.37 8.24
C LEU A 351 23.79 -11.13 7.08
N ALA A 352 24.51 -12.12 6.51
CA ALA A 352 23.96 -12.97 5.46
C ALA A 352 22.79 -13.82 5.98
N LYS A 353 22.90 -14.38 7.19
CA LYS A 353 21.79 -15.11 7.85
C LYS A 353 20.59 -14.18 8.05
N GLU A 354 20.81 -12.96 8.53
CA GLU A 354 19.76 -11.98 8.71
C GLU A 354 19.12 -11.55 7.40
N PHE A 355 19.92 -11.34 6.35
CA PHE A 355 19.44 -11.04 5.00
C PHE A 355 18.48 -12.11 4.48
N LEU A 356 18.89 -13.38 4.52
CA LEU A 356 18.09 -14.51 4.04
C LEU A 356 16.81 -14.70 4.86
N ARG A 357 16.92 -14.53 6.18
CA ARG A 357 15.75 -14.55 7.08
C ARG A 357 14.75 -13.46 6.70
N ALA A 358 15.24 -12.23 6.55
CA ALA A 358 14.40 -11.08 6.19
C ALA A 358 13.74 -11.26 4.81
N ALA A 359 14.51 -11.69 3.79
CA ALA A 359 14.01 -12.00 2.45
C ALA A 359 12.93 -13.09 2.45
N SER A 360 12.90 -13.93 3.48
CA SER A 360 11.84 -14.94 3.71
C SER A 360 10.66 -14.41 4.54
N ARG A 361 10.59 -13.08 4.80
CA ARG A 361 9.56 -12.42 5.63
C ARG A 361 9.44 -12.95 7.06
N LYS A 362 10.49 -13.56 7.61
CA LYS A 362 10.47 -14.15 8.95
C LYS A 362 11.00 -13.19 10.03
N LEU A 363 10.42 -13.22 11.21
CA LEU A 363 10.98 -12.62 12.42
C LEU A 363 12.24 -13.39 12.87
N PRO A 364 13.07 -12.84 13.78
CA PRO A 364 14.21 -13.57 14.34
C PRO A 364 13.81 -14.95 14.87
N GLU A 365 14.66 -15.97 14.71
CA GLU A 365 14.38 -17.34 15.17
C GLU A 365 14.08 -17.40 16.67
N ASN A 366 14.75 -16.56 17.46
CA ASN A 366 14.53 -16.42 18.90
C ASN A 366 13.43 -15.39 19.25
N TRP A 367 12.54 -15.05 18.33
CA TRP A 367 11.47 -14.08 18.56
C TRP A 367 10.60 -14.40 19.78
N PRO A 368 10.17 -15.65 20.02
CA PRO A 368 9.39 -15.97 21.23
C PRO A 368 10.15 -15.64 22.52
N GLN A 369 11.47 -15.86 22.54
CA GLN A 369 12.31 -15.51 23.70
C GLN A 369 12.47 -13.99 23.82
N ILE A 370 12.77 -13.29 22.73
CA ILE A 370 12.84 -11.81 22.69
C ILE A 370 11.55 -11.22 23.27
N TRP A 371 10.40 -11.73 22.84
CA TRP A 371 9.10 -11.28 23.34
C TRP A 371 8.96 -11.52 24.84
N ALA A 372 9.17 -12.75 25.29
CA ALA A 372 8.97 -13.14 26.69
C ALA A 372 9.87 -12.37 27.66
N GLU A 373 11.11 -12.07 27.25
CA GLU A 373 12.09 -11.34 28.08
C GLU A 373 11.92 -9.83 28.05
N SER A 374 11.38 -9.28 26.93
CA SER A 374 11.38 -7.83 26.70
C SER A 374 10.02 -7.17 26.87
N VAL A 375 8.89 -7.91 26.72
CA VAL A 375 7.57 -7.30 26.86
C VAL A 375 7.37 -6.67 28.23
N PRO A 376 6.93 -5.40 28.32
CA PRO A 376 6.73 -4.75 29.61
C PRO A 376 5.63 -5.44 30.41
N LYS A 377 5.83 -5.57 31.72
CA LYS A 377 4.78 -5.91 32.68
C LYS A 377 4.14 -4.60 33.16
N PHE A 378 2.83 -4.56 33.09
CA PHE A 378 2.07 -3.37 33.49
C PHE A 378 1.46 -3.58 34.87
N ASP A 379 1.60 -2.56 35.74
CA ASP A 379 1.08 -2.58 37.11
C ASP A 379 -0.41 -2.28 37.11
N PRO A 380 -1.28 -3.20 37.64
CA PRO A 380 -2.71 -2.98 37.74
C PRO A 380 -3.12 -1.76 38.59
N ALA A 381 -2.25 -1.31 39.49
CA ALA A 381 -2.51 -0.12 40.31
C ALA A 381 -2.32 1.20 39.56
N THR A 382 -1.72 1.16 38.34
CA THR A 382 -1.35 2.36 37.59
C THR A 382 -2.13 2.45 36.30
N PRO A 383 -3.25 3.21 36.21
CA PRO A 383 -3.99 3.42 34.96
C PRO A 383 -3.10 4.00 33.86
N LEU A 384 -3.22 3.47 32.65
CA LEU A 384 -2.38 3.83 31.52
C LEU A 384 -3.19 3.93 30.23
N ALA A 385 -2.96 4.99 29.43
CA ALA A 385 -3.53 5.06 28.10
C ALA A 385 -2.91 4.00 27.18
N THR A 386 -3.71 3.39 26.30
CA THR A 386 -3.17 2.34 25.43
C THR A 386 -2.10 2.88 24.46
N ARG A 387 -2.17 4.16 24.05
CA ARG A 387 -1.07 4.83 23.31
C ARG A 387 0.23 4.95 24.13
N GLU A 388 0.14 5.17 25.46
CA GLU A 388 1.31 5.23 26.33
C GLU A 388 1.89 3.84 26.59
N ALA A 389 1.02 2.83 26.73
CA ALA A 389 1.42 1.42 26.77
C ALA A 389 2.19 1.03 25.51
N GLN A 390 1.68 1.42 24.34
CA GLN A 390 2.39 1.25 23.07
C GLN A 390 3.80 1.83 23.12
N GLY A 391 3.99 3.07 23.57
CA GLY A 391 5.31 3.69 23.66
C GLY A 391 6.30 2.84 24.46
N LYS A 392 5.86 2.29 25.62
CA LYS A 392 6.68 1.39 26.44
C LYS A 392 6.99 0.06 25.75
N ILE A 393 6.04 -0.49 25.00
CA ILE A 393 6.22 -1.73 24.20
C ILE A 393 7.25 -1.48 23.10
N LEU A 394 7.13 -0.37 22.36
CA LEU A 394 8.05 -0.01 21.29
C LEU A 394 9.46 0.22 21.84
N ASP A 395 9.61 0.89 22.99
CA ASP A 395 10.89 1.09 23.67
C ASP A 395 11.60 -0.24 23.99
N ALA A 396 10.84 -1.26 24.36
CA ALA A 396 11.37 -2.55 24.77
C ALA A 396 11.68 -3.49 23.58
N ILE A 397 10.83 -3.51 22.56
CA ILE A 397 10.86 -4.49 21.48
C ILE A 397 11.62 -3.98 20.24
N MET A 398 11.42 -2.72 19.84
CA MET A 398 11.97 -2.21 18.57
C MET A 398 13.50 -2.17 18.49
N PRO A 399 14.24 -1.97 19.58
CA PRO A 399 15.70 -2.12 19.56
C PRO A 399 16.18 -3.52 19.14
N LYS A 400 15.37 -4.56 19.34
CA LYS A 400 15.66 -5.96 18.99
C LYS A 400 15.27 -6.33 17.56
N LEU A 401 14.57 -5.45 16.86
CA LEU A 401 14.03 -5.67 15.51
C LEU A 401 14.55 -4.60 14.54
N PRO A 402 15.82 -4.68 14.08
CA PRO A 402 16.44 -3.62 13.27
C PRO A 402 15.75 -3.38 11.93
N LEU A 403 15.00 -4.36 11.40
CA LEU A 403 14.29 -4.26 10.12
C LEU A 403 12.83 -3.78 10.26
N VAL A 404 12.49 -3.17 11.40
CA VAL A 404 11.21 -2.48 11.60
C VAL A 404 11.43 -0.98 11.49
N LEU A 405 10.70 -0.33 10.59
CA LEU A 405 10.74 1.11 10.35
C LEU A 405 9.42 1.74 10.80
N GLY A 406 9.51 2.75 11.65
CA GLY A 406 8.34 3.47 12.17
C GLY A 406 8.21 4.89 11.68
N GLY A 407 7.06 5.51 11.94
CA GLY A 407 6.85 6.92 11.65
C GLY A 407 5.50 7.44 12.12
N SER A 408 5.25 8.72 11.84
CA SER A 408 3.98 9.38 12.14
C SER A 408 3.76 10.56 11.19
N ALA A 409 2.49 10.83 10.91
CA ALA A 409 2.06 12.00 10.13
C ALA A 409 2.01 13.25 11.02
N ASP A 410 3.20 13.73 11.44
CA ASP A 410 3.42 14.93 12.28
C ASP A 410 2.80 14.87 13.70
N LEU A 411 2.44 13.68 14.17
CA LEU A 411 1.78 13.47 15.47
C LEU A 411 2.62 12.61 16.43
N THR A 412 3.93 12.57 16.25
CA THR A 412 4.86 11.71 17.03
C THR A 412 4.64 11.77 18.55
N PRO A 413 4.58 12.94 19.21
CA PRO A 413 4.35 13.00 20.65
C PRO A 413 2.97 12.49 21.07
N SER A 414 1.95 12.73 20.24
CA SER A 414 0.57 12.31 20.51
C SER A 414 0.36 10.83 20.27
N ASN A 415 1.03 10.26 19.27
CA ASN A 415 0.90 8.84 18.92
C ASN A 415 1.82 7.92 19.74
N ASN A 416 2.85 8.46 20.43
CA ASN A 416 3.86 7.67 21.16
C ASN A 416 4.52 6.58 20.31
N THR A 417 4.87 6.89 19.04
CA THR A 417 5.41 5.93 18.08
C THR A 417 6.92 5.92 17.99
N ARG A 418 7.60 6.90 18.56
CA ARG A 418 9.06 7.01 18.55
C ARG A 418 9.63 6.32 19.79
N PHE A 419 10.40 5.26 19.60
CA PHE A 419 11.05 4.53 20.68
C PHE A 419 12.41 5.13 21.06
N LYS A 420 12.87 4.85 22.27
CA LYS A 420 14.14 5.39 22.82
C LYS A 420 15.34 5.00 21.97
N GLY A 421 16.24 5.98 21.74
CA GLY A 421 17.46 5.77 20.98
C GLY A 421 17.29 5.69 19.45
N VAL A 422 16.06 5.71 18.93
CA VAL A 422 15.86 5.72 17.47
C VAL A 422 16.25 7.07 16.88
N THR A 423 16.92 7.03 15.74
CA THR A 423 17.26 8.21 14.93
C THR A 423 16.33 8.32 13.72
N ASP A 424 16.18 9.55 13.23
CA ASP A 424 15.35 9.81 12.06
C ASP A 424 16.06 9.37 10.78
N PHE A 425 15.30 8.79 9.83
CA PHE A 425 15.75 8.50 8.48
C PHE A 425 15.90 9.82 7.72
N SER A 426 17.07 10.07 7.15
CA SER A 426 17.38 11.32 6.46
C SER A 426 18.51 11.14 5.45
N THR A 427 18.78 12.17 4.63
CA THR A 427 19.92 12.19 3.69
C THR A 427 21.28 11.96 4.35
N SER A 428 21.43 12.37 5.60
CA SER A 428 22.67 12.20 6.40
C SER A 428 22.68 10.93 7.26
N ASN A 429 21.54 10.23 7.36
CA ASN A 429 21.40 9.04 8.18
C ASN A 429 20.41 8.03 7.57
N LEU A 430 20.90 7.24 6.63
CA LEU A 430 20.10 6.20 5.97
C LEU A 430 19.81 4.98 6.88
N LEU A 431 20.48 4.87 8.03
CA LEU A 431 20.23 3.85 9.05
C LEU A 431 19.19 4.32 10.11
N GLY A 432 18.69 5.54 9.98
CA GLY A 432 17.57 6.00 10.79
C GLY A 432 16.33 5.13 10.56
N ARG A 433 15.65 4.79 11.66
CA ARG A 433 14.47 3.91 11.61
C ARG A 433 13.15 4.61 11.91
N TYR A 434 13.18 5.93 11.98
CA TYR A 434 11.98 6.73 12.19
C TYR A 434 11.81 7.73 11.04
N ILE A 435 10.68 7.63 10.35
CA ILE A 435 10.35 8.45 9.18
C ILE A 435 9.42 9.58 9.64
N ARG A 436 9.83 10.82 9.40
CA ARG A 436 9.01 12.01 9.60
C ARG A 436 8.17 12.25 8.35
N TYR A 437 6.96 11.71 8.31
CA TYR A 437 6.10 11.85 7.13
C TYR A 437 5.59 13.30 6.93
N GLY A 438 5.54 14.11 8.01
CA GLY A 438 4.84 15.40 8.01
C GLY A 438 3.33 15.20 7.94
N VAL A 439 2.56 16.26 7.73
CA VAL A 439 1.09 16.20 7.60
C VAL A 439 0.74 15.62 6.22
N ARG A 440 0.88 14.30 6.07
CA ARG A 440 0.71 13.55 4.82
C ARG A 440 0.18 12.14 5.09
N GLU A 441 -1.03 12.00 5.59
CA GLU A 441 -1.61 10.70 5.94
C GLU A 441 -1.70 9.76 4.74
N HIS A 442 -2.22 10.25 3.62
CA HIS A 442 -2.39 9.45 2.41
C HIS A 442 -1.02 9.02 1.84
N GLY A 443 -0.09 9.95 1.72
CA GLY A 443 1.29 9.67 1.32
C GLY A 443 1.98 8.70 2.26
N MET A 444 1.84 8.86 3.58
CA MET A 444 2.35 7.92 4.58
C MET A 444 1.84 6.50 4.34
N GLY A 445 0.52 6.32 4.19
CA GLY A 445 -0.06 5.00 3.96
C GLY A 445 0.44 4.36 2.68
N ALA A 446 0.52 5.11 1.58
CA ALA A 446 1.02 4.62 0.30
C ALA A 446 2.53 4.31 0.36
N ILE A 447 3.34 5.15 1.00
CA ILE A 447 4.77 4.91 1.21
C ILE A 447 5.00 3.66 2.05
N MET A 448 4.24 3.48 3.14
CA MET A 448 4.31 2.27 3.96
C MET A 448 4.00 1.01 3.16
N ASN A 449 3.00 1.03 2.28
CA ASN A 449 2.72 -0.07 1.37
C ASN A 449 3.93 -0.39 0.48
N GLY A 450 4.61 0.64 -0.03
CA GLY A 450 5.84 0.50 -0.80
C GLY A 450 7.01 -0.09 0.00
N ILE A 451 7.15 0.27 1.28
CA ILE A 451 8.15 -0.35 2.16
C ILE A 451 7.82 -1.82 2.41
N ALA A 452 6.53 -2.15 2.64
CA ALA A 452 6.09 -3.51 2.91
C ALA A 452 6.38 -4.49 1.75
N VAL A 453 6.26 -4.05 0.49
CA VAL A 453 6.54 -4.89 -0.69
C VAL A 453 8.03 -5.07 -0.97
N SER A 454 8.93 -4.47 -0.18
CA SER A 454 10.35 -4.84 -0.19
C SER A 454 10.58 -6.27 0.29
N ASP A 455 9.59 -6.86 0.95
CA ASP A 455 9.57 -8.19 1.58
C ASP A 455 10.47 -8.30 2.83
N MET A 456 11.47 -7.43 2.99
CA MET A 456 12.48 -7.50 4.06
C MET A 456 12.17 -6.62 5.27
N LEU A 457 11.38 -5.57 5.10
CA LEU A 457 11.10 -4.59 6.13
C LEU A 457 9.66 -4.70 6.64
N ILE A 458 9.45 -4.25 7.87
CA ILE A 458 8.13 -4.13 8.51
C ILE A 458 7.88 -2.65 8.76
N PRO A 459 7.00 -1.99 8.00
CA PRO A 459 6.63 -0.61 8.27
C PRO A 459 5.52 -0.51 9.31
N TYR A 460 5.61 0.50 10.19
CA TYR A 460 4.47 1.00 10.93
C TYR A 460 4.38 2.53 10.85
N GLY A 461 3.19 3.06 10.83
CA GLY A 461 2.97 4.51 10.79
C GLY A 461 1.67 4.90 11.46
N ALA A 462 1.65 6.11 12.03
CA ALA A 462 0.58 6.55 12.88
C ALA A 462 0.03 7.93 12.56
N THR A 463 -1.27 8.07 12.86
CA THR A 463 -2.00 9.33 12.91
C THR A 463 -3.16 9.20 13.90
N PHE A 464 -4.09 10.17 13.96
CA PHE A 464 -5.34 10.02 14.70
C PHE A 464 -6.33 9.15 13.93
N PHE A 465 -7.20 8.46 14.66
CA PHE A 465 -8.08 7.44 14.05
C PHE A 465 -9.10 8.04 13.07
N CYS A 466 -9.63 9.23 13.34
CA CYS A 466 -10.52 9.92 12.39
C CYS A 466 -9.82 10.28 11.07
N PHE A 467 -8.48 10.43 11.07
CA PHE A 467 -7.72 10.74 9.85
C PHE A 467 -7.42 9.53 8.98
N THR A 468 -7.96 8.35 9.33
CA THR A 468 -8.07 7.23 8.39
C THR A 468 -8.82 7.64 7.13
N ASP A 469 -9.72 8.62 7.20
CA ASP A 469 -10.47 9.14 6.06
C ASP A 469 -9.56 9.75 4.99
N TYR A 470 -8.47 10.43 5.40
CA TYR A 470 -7.48 10.95 4.45
C TYR A 470 -6.69 9.85 3.74
N MET A 471 -6.44 8.71 4.38
CA MET A 471 -5.58 7.66 3.83
C MET A 471 -6.34 6.37 3.46
N ARG A 472 -7.66 6.39 3.48
CA ARG A 472 -8.51 5.23 3.21
C ARG A 472 -8.17 4.48 1.92
N PRO A 473 -7.85 5.14 0.77
CA PRO A 473 -7.45 4.43 -0.45
C PRO A 473 -6.18 3.59 -0.28
N ALA A 474 -5.18 4.10 0.44
CA ALA A 474 -3.95 3.36 0.71
C ALA A 474 -4.19 2.15 1.63
N ILE A 475 -5.04 2.28 2.66
CA ILE A 475 -5.47 1.18 3.54
C ILE A 475 -6.18 0.10 2.70
N ARG A 476 -7.09 0.52 1.81
CA ARG A 476 -7.83 -0.40 0.93
C ARG A 476 -6.89 -1.18 0.01
N LEU A 477 -5.88 -0.53 -0.58
CA LEU A 477 -4.91 -1.22 -1.41
C LEU A 477 -4.02 -2.16 -0.60
N ALA A 478 -3.67 -1.82 0.64
CA ALA A 478 -2.97 -2.73 1.53
C ALA A 478 -3.79 -4.02 1.77
N ALA A 479 -5.09 -3.87 2.04
CA ALA A 479 -5.99 -5.00 2.26
C ALA A 479 -6.19 -5.84 0.98
N LEU A 480 -6.47 -5.20 -0.15
CA LEU A 480 -6.66 -5.87 -1.45
C LEU A 480 -5.42 -6.67 -1.88
N SER A 481 -4.24 -6.09 -1.65
CA SER A 481 -2.96 -6.65 -2.08
C SER A 481 -2.26 -7.49 -1.00
N GLN A 482 -2.86 -7.58 0.18
CA GLN A 482 -2.30 -8.31 1.33
C GLN A 482 -0.90 -7.80 1.74
N TYR A 483 -0.68 -6.48 1.68
CA TYR A 483 0.56 -5.90 2.15
C TYR A 483 0.64 -5.95 3.68
N PRO A 484 1.73 -6.47 4.26
CA PRO A 484 1.88 -6.59 5.72
C PRO A 484 2.28 -5.25 6.36
N THR A 485 1.42 -4.26 6.21
CA THR A 485 1.59 -2.90 6.74
C THR A 485 0.91 -2.78 8.10
N ILE A 486 1.58 -2.18 9.09
CA ILE A 486 1.01 -1.95 10.41
C ILE A 486 0.54 -0.50 10.51
N PHE A 487 -0.75 -0.28 10.54
CA PHE A 487 -1.38 1.01 10.74
C PHE A 487 -1.66 1.23 12.22
N VAL A 488 -1.22 2.34 12.77
CA VAL A 488 -1.39 2.68 14.19
C VAL A 488 -2.20 3.95 14.30
N TYR A 489 -3.28 3.90 15.06
CA TYR A 489 -4.14 5.05 15.25
C TYR A 489 -4.39 5.30 16.72
N THR A 490 -4.31 6.56 17.12
CA THR A 490 -4.63 6.98 18.48
C THR A 490 -5.86 7.89 18.48
N HIS A 491 -6.37 8.24 19.65
CA HIS A 491 -7.56 9.10 19.78
C HIS A 491 -8.79 8.46 19.13
N GLU A 492 -9.04 7.19 19.46
CA GLU A 492 -9.87 6.27 18.70
C GLU A 492 -11.38 6.46 18.92
N SER A 493 -11.83 7.31 19.88
CA SER A 493 -13.24 7.49 20.22
C SER A 493 -13.51 8.86 20.87
N ILE A 494 -14.76 9.05 21.32
CA ILE A 494 -15.18 10.23 22.09
C ILE A 494 -14.35 10.46 23.35
N GLY A 495 -13.66 9.43 23.82
CA GLY A 495 -12.75 9.49 24.97
C GLY A 495 -11.48 10.32 24.76
N LEU A 496 -11.23 10.78 23.54
CA LEU A 496 -10.16 11.76 23.31
C LEU A 496 -10.44 13.12 23.96
N GLY A 497 -11.73 13.47 24.14
CA GLY A 497 -12.13 14.59 24.98
C GLY A 497 -12.37 15.88 24.21
N GLU A 498 -11.70 16.94 24.62
CA GLU A 498 -12.02 18.34 24.34
C GLU A 498 -11.86 18.76 22.88
N ASP A 499 -11.05 18.05 22.08
CA ASP A 499 -10.88 18.32 20.63
C ASP A 499 -12.20 18.18 19.85
N GLY A 500 -13.12 17.38 20.37
CA GLY A 500 -14.50 17.34 19.91
C GLY A 500 -14.74 16.56 18.61
N PRO A 501 -15.90 16.78 17.98
CA PRO A 501 -16.43 15.95 16.89
C PRO A 501 -15.50 15.82 15.68
N THR A 502 -14.71 16.83 15.37
CA THR A 502 -13.78 16.81 14.21
C THR A 502 -12.64 15.80 14.37
N HIS A 503 -12.39 15.34 15.61
CA HIS A 503 -11.32 14.40 15.93
C HIS A 503 -11.85 13.09 16.56
N GLN A 504 -13.11 13.07 16.98
CA GLN A 504 -13.76 11.92 17.63
C GLN A 504 -14.30 10.95 16.58
N ALA A 505 -13.70 9.79 16.49
CA ALA A 505 -14.17 8.72 15.61
C ALA A 505 -15.47 8.09 16.15
N VAL A 506 -16.45 7.89 15.30
CA VAL A 506 -17.76 7.28 15.61
C VAL A 506 -18.08 6.17 14.61
N GLU A 507 -18.11 6.48 13.31
CA GLU A 507 -18.43 5.54 12.23
C GLU A 507 -17.22 4.78 11.70
N HIS A 508 -16.03 5.18 12.08
CA HIS A 508 -14.76 4.67 11.54
C HIS A 508 -14.59 3.17 11.78
N PHE A 509 -14.95 2.68 12.98
CA PHE A 509 -14.83 1.24 13.30
C PHE A 509 -15.60 0.39 12.30
N VAL A 510 -16.89 0.63 12.12
CA VAL A 510 -17.72 -0.17 11.23
C VAL A 510 -17.30 -0.02 9.77
N SER A 511 -16.93 1.20 9.36
CA SER A 511 -16.52 1.47 7.98
C SER A 511 -15.21 0.77 7.61
N LEU A 512 -14.31 0.59 8.57
CA LEU A 512 -13.03 -0.11 8.38
C LEU A 512 -13.19 -1.62 8.51
N ARG A 513 -14.00 -2.12 9.46
CA ARG A 513 -14.40 -3.53 9.58
C ARG A 513 -15.13 -4.05 8.34
N ALA A 514 -15.76 -3.18 7.56
CA ALA A 514 -16.37 -3.53 6.28
C ALA A 514 -15.36 -3.81 5.17
N MET A 515 -14.06 -3.53 5.38
CA MET A 515 -13.00 -3.70 4.39
C MET A 515 -12.44 -5.12 4.43
N PRO A 516 -12.66 -5.95 3.39
CA PRO A 516 -12.15 -7.32 3.39
C PRO A 516 -10.62 -7.36 3.51
N GLY A 517 -10.09 -8.28 4.31
CA GLY A 517 -8.64 -8.49 4.45
C GLY A 517 -7.90 -7.51 5.39
N LEU A 518 -8.60 -6.56 5.99
CA LEU A 518 -8.05 -5.70 7.04
C LEU A 518 -8.31 -6.32 8.40
N ILE A 519 -7.29 -6.44 9.26
CA ILE A 519 -7.44 -6.86 10.65
C ILE A 519 -7.40 -5.63 11.53
N LEU A 520 -8.52 -5.31 12.19
CA LEU A 520 -8.62 -4.21 13.14
C LEU A 520 -8.54 -4.74 14.57
N LEU A 521 -7.63 -4.18 15.36
CA LEU A 521 -7.40 -4.49 16.77
C LEU A 521 -7.70 -3.25 17.62
N ARG A 522 -8.64 -3.36 18.56
CA ARG A 522 -9.00 -2.31 19.51
C ARG A 522 -8.78 -2.82 20.94
N PRO A 523 -7.56 -2.71 21.49
CA PRO A 523 -7.22 -3.27 22.79
C PRO A 523 -7.89 -2.53 23.95
N ALA A 524 -8.30 -3.29 24.98
CA ALA A 524 -9.00 -2.79 26.16
C ALA A 524 -8.09 -2.16 27.20
N ASP A 525 -6.81 -2.54 27.23
CA ASP A 525 -5.84 -2.08 28.23
C ASP A 525 -4.40 -2.22 27.73
N ALA A 526 -3.44 -1.95 28.61
CA ALA A 526 -2.02 -2.06 28.30
C ALA A 526 -1.57 -3.49 27.96
N ASN A 527 -2.16 -4.51 28.57
CA ASN A 527 -1.81 -5.91 28.31
C ASN A 527 -2.32 -6.35 26.93
N GLU A 528 -3.58 -6.06 26.60
CA GLU A 528 -4.11 -6.33 25.26
C GLU A 528 -3.33 -5.54 24.19
N THR A 529 -2.86 -4.31 24.50
CA THR A 529 -2.03 -3.53 23.56
C THR A 529 -0.73 -4.27 23.24
N ALA A 530 -0.10 -4.90 24.25
CA ALA A 530 1.11 -5.68 24.00
C ALA A 530 0.84 -6.84 23.03
N PHE A 531 -0.22 -7.62 23.28
CA PHE A 531 -0.54 -8.75 22.39
C PHE A 531 -1.09 -8.33 21.03
N ALA A 532 -1.72 -7.15 20.90
CA ALA A 532 -2.05 -6.56 19.61
C ALA A 532 -0.79 -6.24 18.77
N TRP A 533 0.25 -5.69 19.39
CA TRP A 533 1.55 -5.47 18.76
C TRP A 533 2.26 -6.78 18.41
N LYS A 534 2.22 -7.78 19.29
CA LYS A 534 2.76 -9.12 18.99
C LYS A 534 2.11 -9.69 17.74
N PHE A 535 0.78 -9.68 17.70
CA PHE A 535 0.01 -10.15 16.55
C PHE A 535 0.39 -9.38 15.28
N ALA A 536 0.43 -8.04 15.32
CA ALA A 536 0.73 -7.22 14.15
C ALA A 536 2.14 -7.47 13.58
N LEU A 537 3.14 -7.73 14.42
CA LEU A 537 4.49 -8.09 13.99
C LEU A 537 4.56 -9.48 13.37
N GLU A 538 3.78 -10.44 13.89
CA GLU A 538 3.75 -11.83 13.43
C GLU A 538 2.88 -12.02 12.16
N TYR A 539 1.83 -11.19 11.98
CA TYR A 539 0.91 -11.29 10.85
C TYR A 539 1.50 -10.68 9.58
N ARG A 540 1.98 -11.54 8.68
CA ARG A 540 2.73 -11.15 7.47
C ARG A 540 1.94 -11.37 6.17
N THR A 541 0.65 -11.67 6.25
CA THR A 541 -0.22 -12.01 5.11
C THR A 541 -1.28 -10.95 4.81
N GLY A 542 -1.19 -9.79 5.43
CA GLY A 542 -2.09 -8.67 5.20
C GLY A 542 -1.85 -7.52 6.18
N PRO A 543 -2.58 -6.42 6.03
CA PRO A 543 -2.44 -5.26 6.91
C PRO A 543 -3.12 -5.49 8.27
N THR A 544 -2.52 -4.89 9.30
CA THR A 544 -3.11 -4.78 10.62
C THR A 544 -3.31 -3.33 11.01
N MET A 545 -4.33 -3.06 11.78
CA MET A 545 -4.67 -1.75 12.31
C MET A 545 -4.83 -1.84 13.82
N ILE A 546 -4.14 -0.98 14.56
CA ILE A 546 -4.25 -0.92 16.03
C ILE A 546 -4.84 0.43 16.40
N ALA A 547 -6.03 0.43 17.02
CA ALA A 547 -6.75 1.62 17.47
C ALA A 547 -6.57 1.81 18.98
N LEU A 548 -6.02 2.95 19.41
CA LEU A 548 -5.54 3.21 20.75
C LEU A 548 -6.18 4.46 21.36
N THR A 549 -6.33 4.44 22.69
CA THR A 549 -6.93 5.53 23.46
C THR A 549 -5.95 6.68 23.73
N ARG A 550 -6.48 7.90 23.84
CA ARG A 550 -5.82 9.04 24.49
C ARG A 550 -5.98 9.00 26.00
N GLN A 551 -7.18 8.67 26.48
CA GLN A 551 -7.52 8.60 27.90
C GLN A 551 -6.88 7.38 28.57
N LYS A 552 -6.58 7.51 29.87
CA LYS A 552 -6.07 6.41 30.68
C LYS A 552 -7.16 5.37 30.96
N LEU A 553 -6.79 4.11 30.93
CA LEU A 553 -7.66 2.98 31.24
C LEU A 553 -7.08 2.20 32.43
N PRO A 554 -7.92 1.51 33.23
CA PRO A 554 -7.43 0.53 34.20
C PRO A 554 -6.60 -0.54 33.51
N VAL A 555 -5.49 -0.94 34.10
CA VAL A 555 -4.73 -2.11 33.68
C VAL A 555 -5.34 -3.35 34.35
N LEU A 556 -5.71 -4.32 33.55
CA LEU A 556 -6.40 -5.51 34.04
C LEU A 556 -5.42 -6.50 34.69
N ASP A 557 -5.69 -6.90 35.92
CA ASP A 557 -4.89 -7.88 36.65
C ASP A 557 -5.00 -9.26 36.01
N GLN A 558 -3.93 -9.74 35.42
CA GLN A 558 -3.89 -11.05 34.72
C GLN A 558 -4.01 -12.26 35.65
N THR A 559 -4.02 -12.04 36.98
CA THR A 559 -4.33 -13.11 37.95
C THR A 559 -5.83 -13.27 38.21
N ARG A 560 -6.60 -12.20 37.94
CA ARG A 560 -8.07 -12.17 38.09
C ARG A 560 -8.80 -12.37 36.76
N TYR A 561 -8.26 -11.82 35.69
CA TYR A 561 -8.86 -11.83 34.35
C TYR A 561 -8.13 -12.81 33.43
N SER A 562 -8.83 -13.31 32.43
CA SER A 562 -8.23 -14.17 31.41
C SER A 562 -7.06 -13.48 30.70
N SER A 563 -6.07 -14.28 30.30
CA SER A 563 -4.85 -13.79 29.64
C SER A 563 -5.15 -12.93 28.42
N ALA A 564 -4.50 -11.78 28.32
CA ALA A 564 -4.55 -10.89 27.17
C ALA A 564 -3.95 -11.52 25.89
N GLU A 565 -3.23 -12.65 25.96
CA GLU A 565 -2.77 -13.41 24.79
C GLU A 565 -3.94 -13.84 23.89
N ASN A 566 -5.14 -13.98 24.47
CA ASN A 566 -6.37 -14.28 23.75
C ASN A 566 -6.82 -13.19 22.76
N VAL A 567 -6.19 -12.02 22.73
CA VAL A 567 -6.37 -10.99 21.67
C VAL A 567 -6.23 -11.62 20.28
N SER A 568 -5.32 -12.59 20.12
CA SER A 568 -5.12 -13.33 18.87
C SER A 568 -6.34 -14.15 18.43
N LYS A 569 -7.31 -14.37 19.32
CA LYS A 569 -8.59 -15.04 19.01
C LYS A 569 -9.69 -14.08 18.59
N GLY A 570 -9.49 -12.77 18.74
CA GLY A 570 -10.43 -11.71 18.34
C GLY A 570 -11.54 -11.42 19.31
N ALA A 571 -12.06 -12.44 20.03
CA ALA A 571 -12.95 -12.29 21.18
C ALA A 571 -12.72 -13.43 22.16
N TYR A 572 -12.86 -13.16 23.44
CA TYR A 572 -12.67 -14.16 24.49
C TYR A 572 -13.42 -13.80 25.76
N VAL A 573 -13.72 -14.81 26.57
CA VAL A 573 -14.32 -14.61 27.90
C VAL A 573 -13.26 -14.00 28.81
N LEU A 574 -13.48 -12.74 29.22
CA LEU A 574 -12.56 -12.02 30.10
C LEU A 574 -12.76 -12.43 31.57
N ILE A 575 -14.02 -12.46 32.02
CA ILE A 575 -14.45 -12.88 33.37
C ILE A 575 -15.92 -13.25 33.34
N GLY A 576 -16.40 -14.09 34.24
CA GLY A 576 -17.80 -14.30 34.45
C GLY A 576 -18.20 -15.71 34.87
N ALA A 577 -19.51 -15.94 35.00
CA ALA A 577 -20.11 -17.19 35.42
C ALA A 577 -20.03 -18.28 34.33
N GLU A 578 -19.96 -19.55 34.71
CA GLU A 578 -20.05 -20.68 33.78
C GLU A 578 -21.41 -20.71 33.04
N ASN A 579 -22.49 -20.45 33.77
CA ASN A 579 -23.86 -20.43 33.25
C ASN A 579 -24.44 -19.00 33.35
N PRO A 580 -24.06 -18.08 32.48
CA PRO A 580 -24.51 -16.68 32.52
C PRO A 580 -25.97 -16.56 32.05
N GLN A 581 -26.68 -15.60 32.62
CA GLN A 581 -28.03 -15.19 32.18
C GLN A 581 -27.91 -14.10 31.09
N VAL A 582 -26.84 -13.31 31.08
CA VAL A 582 -26.59 -12.26 30.13
C VAL A 582 -25.11 -12.16 29.80
N LEU A 583 -24.79 -11.83 28.55
CA LEU A 583 -23.43 -11.54 28.05
C LEU A 583 -23.24 -10.05 27.86
N LEU A 584 -22.13 -9.50 28.35
CA LEU A 584 -21.70 -8.13 28.13
C LEU A 584 -20.50 -8.16 27.17
N LEU A 585 -20.71 -7.71 25.92
CA LEU A 585 -19.70 -7.69 24.86
C LEU A 585 -19.16 -6.27 24.73
N ALA A 586 -17.86 -6.08 24.89
CA ALA A 586 -17.26 -4.75 24.75
C ALA A 586 -15.93 -4.80 24.02
N THR A 587 -15.55 -3.67 23.43
CA THR A 587 -14.26 -3.49 22.78
C THR A 587 -13.53 -2.28 23.35
N GLY A 588 -12.19 -2.29 23.32
CA GLY A 588 -11.40 -1.13 23.69
C GLY A 588 -11.72 -0.58 25.08
N SER A 589 -11.82 0.74 25.20
CA SER A 589 -12.06 1.43 26.47
C SER A 589 -13.34 1.01 27.19
N GLU A 590 -14.36 0.55 26.47
CA GLU A 590 -15.65 0.20 27.04
C GLU A 590 -15.64 -1.15 27.77
N VAL A 591 -14.59 -1.95 27.64
CA VAL A 591 -14.42 -3.19 28.44
C VAL A 591 -14.39 -2.88 29.94
N SER A 592 -13.76 -1.77 30.33
CA SER A 592 -13.74 -1.34 31.73
C SER A 592 -15.14 -1.00 32.26
N LEU A 593 -16.02 -0.45 31.42
CA LEU A 593 -17.42 -0.19 31.77
C LEU A 593 -18.21 -1.49 31.86
N ALA A 594 -17.98 -2.44 30.96
CA ALA A 594 -18.61 -3.76 31.01
C ALA A 594 -18.24 -4.52 32.30
N ILE A 595 -16.98 -4.43 32.79
CA ILE A 595 -16.55 -5.01 34.05
C ILE A 595 -17.33 -4.40 35.21
N LYS A 596 -17.45 -3.07 35.28
CA LYS A 596 -18.22 -2.40 36.33
C LYS A 596 -19.71 -2.81 36.31
N GLY A 597 -20.27 -2.94 35.09
CA GLY A 597 -21.63 -3.46 34.91
C GLY A 597 -21.79 -4.90 35.40
N TYR A 598 -20.79 -5.75 35.13
CA TYR A 598 -20.74 -7.13 35.63
C TYR A 598 -20.74 -7.17 37.16
N GLU A 599 -19.91 -6.36 37.80
CA GLU A 599 -19.83 -6.28 39.25
C GLU A 599 -21.16 -5.80 39.87
N GLN A 600 -21.80 -4.80 39.29
CA GLN A 600 -23.10 -4.32 39.74
C GLN A 600 -24.21 -5.37 39.57
N LEU A 601 -24.28 -6.07 38.43
CA LEU A 601 -25.24 -7.16 38.20
C LEU A 601 -25.06 -8.30 39.21
N ALA A 602 -23.82 -8.60 39.58
CA ALA A 602 -23.54 -9.63 40.59
C ALA A 602 -24.09 -9.25 41.96
N THR A 603 -24.05 -7.98 42.37
CA THR A 603 -24.70 -7.54 43.65
C THR A 603 -26.22 -7.71 43.63
N GLU A 604 -26.82 -7.76 42.46
CA GLU A 604 -28.26 -7.98 42.24
C GLU A 604 -28.61 -9.47 42.00
N GLY A 605 -27.66 -10.36 42.14
CA GLY A 605 -27.82 -11.80 41.93
C GLY A 605 -27.95 -12.25 40.49
N ILE A 606 -27.62 -11.38 39.52
CA ILE A 606 -27.67 -11.69 38.09
C ILE A 606 -26.30 -12.20 37.63
N ARG A 607 -26.27 -13.47 37.16
CA ARG A 607 -25.05 -14.08 36.64
C ARG A 607 -24.77 -13.55 35.22
N SER A 608 -23.68 -12.84 35.05
CA SER A 608 -23.27 -12.33 33.77
C SER A 608 -21.86 -12.77 33.38
N ARG A 609 -21.47 -12.51 32.14
CA ARG A 609 -20.14 -12.80 31.59
C ARG A 609 -19.71 -11.60 30.77
N VAL A 610 -18.46 -11.16 30.96
CA VAL A 610 -17.83 -10.11 30.13
C VAL A 610 -17.01 -10.77 29.04
N ILE A 611 -17.20 -10.35 27.81
CA ILE A 611 -16.43 -10.73 26.64
C ILE A 611 -15.64 -9.49 26.16
N SER A 612 -14.30 -9.57 26.18
CA SER A 612 -13.46 -8.63 25.45
C SER A 612 -13.44 -9.05 23.99
N MET A 613 -13.72 -8.09 23.09
CA MET A 613 -13.83 -8.33 21.66
C MET A 613 -12.94 -7.39 20.85
N PRO A 614 -11.60 -7.49 20.97
CA PRO A 614 -10.67 -6.57 20.35
C PRO A 614 -10.64 -6.64 18.81
N SER A 615 -11.07 -7.73 18.17
CA SER A 615 -11.10 -7.85 16.70
C SER A 615 -12.23 -8.78 16.23
N TRP A 616 -13.15 -8.23 15.44
CA TRP A 616 -14.20 -9.01 14.80
C TRP A 616 -13.64 -9.99 13.78
N GLU A 617 -12.67 -9.55 12.97
CA GLU A 617 -12.09 -10.33 11.88
C GLU A 617 -11.41 -11.58 12.43
N LEU A 618 -10.62 -11.45 13.48
CA LEU A 618 -9.95 -12.59 14.12
C LEU A 618 -10.94 -13.54 14.78
N PHE A 619 -12.03 -13.02 15.36
CA PHE A 619 -13.08 -13.86 15.95
C PHE A 619 -13.82 -14.67 14.88
N GLU A 620 -14.12 -14.04 13.73
CA GLU A 620 -14.78 -14.75 12.63
C GLU A 620 -13.91 -15.85 12.00
N MET A 621 -12.61 -15.76 12.10
CA MET A 621 -11.68 -16.82 11.67
C MET A 621 -11.65 -18.02 12.62
N GLN A 622 -12.24 -17.92 13.83
CA GLN A 622 -12.24 -19.03 14.79
C GLN A 622 -13.22 -20.15 14.40
N SER A 623 -12.96 -21.35 14.93
CA SER A 623 -13.88 -22.48 14.74
C SER A 623 -15.26 -22.19 15.34
N GLN A 624 -16.31 -22.82 14.81
CA GLN A 624 -17.65 -22.67 15.33
C GLN A 624 -17.76 -23.09 16.81
N SER A 625 -17.03 -24.12 17.21
CA SER A 625 -16.99 -24.56 18.61
C SER A 625 -16.37 -23.51 19.55
N TYR A 626 -15.32 -22.81 19.09
CA TYR A 626 -14.75 -21.70 19.86
C TYR A 626 -15.74 -20.54 19.99
N LYS A 627 -16.35 -20.14 18.86
CA LYS A 627 -17.36 -19.07 18.85
C LYS A 627 -18.54 -19.40 19.78
N GLU A 628 -19.02 -20.60 19.75
CA GLU A 628 -20.09 -21.07 20.65
C GLU A 628 -19.66 -21.09 22.13
N GLY A 629 -18.40 -21.40 22.43
CA GLY A 629 -17.87 -21.33 23.79
C GLY A 629 -17.82 -19.91 24.36
N VAL A 630 -17.51 -18.92 23.49
CA VAL A 630 -17.45 -17.48 23.85
C VAL A 630 -18.86 -16.86 23.89
N LEU A 631 -19.67 -17.11 22.86
CA LEU A 631 -21.00 -16.55 22.64
C LEU A 631 -22.04 -17.67 22.51
N PRO A 632 -22.34 -18.40 23.60
CA PRO A 632 -23.25 -19.53 23.54
C PRO A 632 -24.63 -19.13 23.02
N SER A 633 -25.17 -19.92 22.10
CA SER A 633 -26.48 -19.69 21.48
C SER A 633 -27.61 -19.83 22.49
N SER A 634 -27.38 -20.59 23.56
CA SER A 634 -28.30 -20.78 24.70
C SER A 634 -28.49 -19.51 25.54
N VAL A 635 -27.65 -18.46 25.35
CA VAL A 635 -27.73 -17.19 26.05
C VAL A 635 -28.06 -16.07 25.05
N PRO A 636 -29.34 -15.83 24.75
CA PRO A 636 -29.76 -14.80 23.78
C PRO A 636 -29.71 -13.39 24.36
N ALA A 637 -29.69 -13.21 25.67
CA ALA A 637 -29.57 -11.94 26.34
C ALA A 637 -28.14 -11.40 26.20
N ARG A 638 -27.94 -10.36 25.40
CA ARG A 638 -26.62 -9.81 25.08
C ARG A 638 -26.65 -8.29 25.05
N VAL A 639 -25.62 -7.67 25.57
CA VAL A 639 -25.42 -6.20 25.53
C VAL A 639 -24.09 -5.90 24.84
N GLY A 640 -24.13 -5.17 23.74
CA GLY A 640 -22.95 -4.62 23.08
C GLY A 640 -22.62 -3.24 23.62
N ILE A 641 -21.35 -2.94 23.82
CA ILE A 641 -20.87 -1.67 24.36
C ILE A 641 -19.67 -1.21 23.55
N GLU A 642 -19.85 -0.17 22.74
CA GLU A 642 -18.79 0.43 21.93
C GLU A 642 -19.08 1.89 21.67
N ALA A 643 -18.08 2.77 21.86
CA ALA A 643 -18.16 4.19 21.52
C ALA A 643 -18.07 4.37 19.98
N GLY A 644 -19.02 3.76 19.29
CA GLY A 644 -19.20 3.73 17.85
C GLY A 644 -20.66 3.47 17.49
N VAL A 645 -20.99 3.41 16.21
CA VAL A 645 -22.33 3.12 15.72
C VAL A 645 -22.70 1.64 15.87
N LYS A 646 -23.98 1.35 16.02
CA LYS A 646 -24.51 -0.02 16.22
C LYS A 646 -24.30 -0.94 15.01
N LEU A 647 -24.25 -0.39 13.81
CA LEU A 647 -24.23 -1.16 12.56
C LEU A 647 -23.19 -2.31 12.59
N GLY A 648 -23.64 -3.52 12.30
CA GLY A 648 -22.83 -4.75 12.31
C GLY A 648 -22.80 -5.50 13.66
N TRP A 649 -23.16 -4.86 14.77
CA TRP A 649 -23.23 -5.52 16.08
C TRP A 649 -24.38 -6.53 16.16
N GLU A 650 -25.43 -6.38 15.34
CA GLU A 650 -26.58 -7.30 15.26
C GLU A 650 -26.13 -8.76 15.05
N ARG A 651 -25.01 -8.98 14.37
CA ARG A 651 -24.39 -10.29 14.15
C ARG A 651 -24.12 -11.03 15.48
N TYR A 652 -23.68 -10.29 16.50
CA TYR A 652 -23.28 -10.84 17.79
C TYR A 652 -24.39 -10.73 18.84
N LEU A 653 -25.24 -9.74 18.72
CA LEU A 653 -26.27 -9.44 19.71
C LEU A 653 -27.56 -10.22 19.48
N GLY A 654 -27.86 -10.59 18.24
CA GLY A 654 -29.13 -11.22 17.89
C GLY A 654 -30.34 -10.28 18.02
N SER A 655 -31.52 -10.86 17.93
CA SER A 655 -32.80 -10.10 17.89
C SER A 655 -33.21 -9.47 19.23
N LYS A 656 -32.75 -10.03 20.34
CA LYS A 656 -33.05 -9.53 21.71
C LYS A 656 -31.92 -8.67 22.29
N GLY A 657 -30.83 -8.49 21.55
CA GLY A 657 -29.66 -7.79 22.06
C GLY A 657 -29.85 -6.28 22.14
N GLU A 658 -29.31 -5.72 23.20
CA GLU A 658 -29.24 -4.29 23.47
C GLU A 658 -27.87 -3.73 23.05
N PHE A 659 -27.81 -2.44 22.74
CA PHE A 659 -26.56 -1.79 22.37
C PHE A 659 -26.44 -0.41 23.05
N ILE A 660 -25.27 -0.19 23.66
CA ILE A 660 -24.87 1.11 24.21
C ILE A 660 -23.78 1.65 23.29
N GLY A 661 -24.09 2.70 22.53
CA GLY A 661 -23.19 3.27 21.50
C GLY A 661 -23.64 4.62 21.04
N MET A 662 -23.03 5.08 19.95
CA MET A 662 -23.27 6.41 19.38
C MET A 662 -24.41 6.38 18.35
N THR A 663 -25.23 7.42 18.37
CA THR A 663 -26.28 7.68 17.37
C THR A 663 -26.08 9.03 16.66
N THR A 664 -25.13 9.82 17.16
CA THR A 664 -24.76 11.14 16.63
C THR A 664 -23.25 11.27 16.68
N PHE A 665 -22.69 12.31 16.08
CA PHE A 665 -21.31 12.70 16.32
C PHE A 665 -21.08 13.04 17.80
N GLY A 666 -19.81 13.06 18.21
CA GLY A 666 -19.42 13.38 19.59
C GLY A 666 -19.61 14.85 19.97
N ALA A 667 -18.99 15.24 21.08
CA ALA A 667 -19.06 16.62 21.60
C ALA A 667 -17.73 17.01 22.26
N SER A 668 -17.39 18.30 22.20
CA SER A 668 -16.25 18.86 22.94
C SER A 668 -16.57 18.91 24.44
N ALA A 669 -15.95 17.98 25.18
CA ALA A 669 -16.10 17.89 26.63
C ALA A 669 -14.94 17.06 27.21
N PRO A 670 -14.61 17.17 28.52
CA PRO A 670 -13.75 16.19 29.17
C PRO A 670 -14.26 14.75 28.93
N ALA A 671 -13.34 13.80 28.79
CA ALA A 671 -13.68 12.41 28.41
C ALA A 671 -14.82 11.81 29.25
N ASP A 672 -14.76 11.92 30.58
CA ASP A 672 -15.77 11.37 31.49
C ASP A 672 -17.15 12.03 31.28
N ALA A 673 -17.17 13.34 31.01
CA ALA A 673 -18.41 14.07 30.73
C ALA A 673 -19.00 13.64 29.37
N ALA A 674 -18.15 13.43 28.36
CA ALA A 674 -18.57 12.92 27.05
C ALA A 674 -19.16 11.50 27.17
N PHE A 675 -18.47 10.57 27.80
CA PHE A 675 -18.98 9.22 28.03
C PHE A 675 -20.30 9.21 28.80
N THR A 676 -20.40 9.98 29.89
CA THR A 676 -21.63 10.11 30.69
C THR A 676 -22.76 10.71 29.87
N GLY A 677 -22.49 11.81 29.14
CA GLY A 677 -23.48 12.52 28.33
C GLY A 677 -24.07 11.68 27.18
N PHE A 678 -23.27 10.77 26.61
CA PHE A 678 -23.71 9.82 25.59
C PHE A 678 -24.22 8.49 26.17
N GLY A 679 -24.36 8.39 27.49
CA GLY A 679 -25.01 7.26 28.16
C GLY A 679 -24.11 6.04 28.42
N PHE A 680 -22.81 6.18 28.33
CA PHE A 680 -21.88 5.11 28.72
C PHE A 680 -21.70 5.11 30.25
N THR A 681 -22.72 4.63 30.95
CA THR A 681 -22.78 4.55 32.41
C THR A 681 -23.09 3.14 32.90
N VAL A 682 -22.70 2.83 34.12
CA VAL A 682 -22.96 1.51 34.75
C VAL A 682 -24.47 1.24 34.82
N GLU A 683 -25.25 2.25 35.17
CA GLU A 683 -26.70 2.18 35.28
C GLU A 683 -27.35 1.80 33.94
N ASN A 684 -26.83 2.34 32.83
CA ASN A 684 -27.29 2.01 31.49
C ASN A 684 -26.92 0.57 31.10
N VAL A 685 -25.73 0.10 31.44
CA VAL A 685 -25.32 -1.30 31.23
C VAL A 685 -26.25 -2.25 31.97
N VAL A 686 -26.51 -2.00 33.27
CA VAL A 686 -27.43 -2.81 34.09
C VAL A 686 -28.85 -2.79 33.54
N ARG A 687 -29.34 -1.61 33.15
CA ARG A 687 -30.68 -1.45 32.57
C ARG A 687 -30.80 -2.21 31.23
N ALA A 688 -29.81 -2.10 30.35
CA ALA A 688 -29.77 -2.82 29.08
C ALA A 688 -29.70 -4.33 29.29
N ALA A 689 -28.90 -4.81 30.25
CA ALA A 689 -28.83 -6.22 30.61
C ALA A 689 -30.19 -6.77 31.06
N LYS A 690 -30.88 -6.03 31.91
CA LYS A 690 -32.24 -6.42 32.40
C LYS A 690 -33.26 -6.46 31.26
N ARG A 691 -33.24 -5.47 30.32
CA ARG A 691 -34.12 -5.48 29.14
C ARG A 691 -33.83 -6.65 28.21
N ALA A 692 -32.55 -6.99 27.99
CA ALA A 692 -32.18 -8.12 27.15
C ALA A 692 -32.64 -9.49 27.70
N MET A 693 -32.84 -9.59 29.01
CA MET A 693 -33.33 -10.82 29.68
C MET A 693 -34.84 -10.99 29.63
N THR A 694 -35.60 -9.93 29.32
CA THR A 694 -37.08 -9.98 29.15
C THR A 694 -37.44 -10.29 27.71
#